data_9dd580b91975f4a902b1fd6b849d158c
#
_entry.id   9dd580b91975f4a902b1fd6b849d158c
#
_cell.length_a   1.000
_cell.length_b   1.000
_cell.length_c   1.000
_cell.angle_alpha   90.00
_cell.angle_beta   90.00
_cell.angle_gamma   90.00
#
_symmetry.space_group_name_H-M   'P 1'
#
loop_
_entity.id
_entity.type
_entity.pdbx_description
1 polymer ?
#
loop_
_entity_poly.entity_id
_entity_poly.type
_entity_poly.pdbx_seq_one_letter_code
_entity_poly.pdbx_strand_id
1 'polypeptide(L)'
;MNRKIGKGLMLTMVCIGTWLPAAAQGFRNDTIADRTHRLQGVTVTEERRQKTVRSTTPYHLMERGDFERLGVTDVADALHRIPGITLRDYGGAGGMKTVSVRGFGARHTGVCYDGVMLSNCQSGEIDISRYSIDNVGALALTIGDHEDIFIPARQASTPATLSIETMRMPSEDPRAHLTAQMKVGSFGLASPFVRYEQSVTRNLAIAAEAEYTYAENDYPFTLRNVTLVTKERRTHSRMNEGHGELNMSWRPTATTTVGAKAYYYDNDRQLPGMVRLYTNLSGENLRERNAFGQLTVRTQLTGKWLLRGIAKYNWAESVYKDELYAGGVNDASYWQREAYTSAALLYVADERWAMDYSADYAFNNLNGSSWRTVVGRPYRHTLLQSATVRYRDGRLTMLGRLLYSLYLNDAKEGPSARNMRRLSPSVSLSYRLLPERELYVRASYKNIFRSPTFNESYYYHYGSTDLAPEVTDQVNVGMTMEEGRMTKDEGLTVRVTLDGYYNRVRDMIVSVPYNMFVWSCVNVGKVRILGADATMNLRWRPRGGHEVMVTGNYSYQRAQNRTNPESPNYNKQIAYMPEHSWGAGVNYENPWVNVSINGHGVTARWPNNDHYAGTMIDGYKEFGLTAYRAFSWGRHRLEGRVDVKNLFNEQYELVGHYPMPGRSWQLSILYKI
;
A
#
# COMPACT_ATOMS: atom_id res chain seq x y z
N MET A 1 36.18 22.83 1.65
CA MET A 1 36.15 23.23 3.08
C MET A 1 34.74 23.03 3.59
N ASN A 2 34.54 22.30 4.63
CA ASN A 2 33.34 21.85 5.36
C ASN A 2 32.89 20.39 5.13
N ARG A 3 33.68 19.52 5.71
CA ARG A 3 33.25 18.22 6.21
C ARG A 3 33.30 18.30 7.75
N LYS A 4 32.16 18.44 8.44
CA LYS A 4 31.99 18.14 9.87
C LYS A 4 30.60 18.57 10.37
N ILE A 5 29.51 17.91 9.98
CA ILE A 5 28.22 17.96 10.71
C ILE A 5 27.47 16.61 10.51
N GLY A 6 28.10 15.51 10.72
CA GLY A 6 27.47 14.19 10.58
C GLY A 6 27.68 13.22 11.73
N LYS A 7 28.36 13.62 12.80
CA LYS A 7 28.71 12.67 13.90
C LYS A 7 28.07 12.99 15.26
N GLY A 8 27.28 14.06 15.38
CA GLY A 8 26.71 14.48 16.67
C GLY A 8 25.35 13.92 17.03
N LEU A 9 24.56 13.44 16.06
CA LEU A 9 23.16 13.04 16.29
C LEU A 9 22.98 11.55 16.63
N MET A 10 23.96 10.73 16.38
CA MET A 10 23.86 9.27 16.60
C MET A 10 24.18 8.82 18.04
N LEU A 11 24.81 9.66 18.84
CA LEU A 11 25.20 9.32 20.22
C LEU A 11 24.17 9.72 21.28
N THR A 12 23.21 10.60 20.96
CA THR A 12 22.22 11.10 21.94
C THR A 12 21.00 10.20 22.10
N MET A 13 20.76 9.27 21.19
CA MET A 13 19.60 8.38 21.24
C MET A 13 19.82 7.12 22.13
N VAL A 14 21.05 6.81 22.48
CA VAL A 14 21.37 5.62 23.29
C VAL A 14 21.28 5.88 24.80
N CYS A 15 21.30 7.14 25.25
CA CYS A 15 21.32 7.49 26.67
C CYS A 15 19.95 7.73 27.33
N ILE A 16 18.83 7.64 26.63
CA ILE A 16 17.49 7.83 27.23
C ILE A 16 16.94 6.53 27.86
N GLY A 17 17.63 5.40 27.70
CA GLY A 17 17.17 4.09 28.19
C GLY A 17 17.41 3.76 29.68
N THR A 18 18.02 4.64 30.48
CA THR A 18 18.52 4.22 31.81
C THR A 18 17.88 4.87 33.03
N TRP A 19 16.81 5.68 32.86
CA TRP A 19 16.18 6.32 34.03
C TRP A 19 14.65 6.13 34.04
N LEU A 20 14.20 4.91 34.36
CA LEU A 20 12.85 4.68 34.87
C LEU A 20 12.95 3.74 36.09
N PRO A 21 12.43 4.14 37.27
CA PRO A 21 12.48 3.30 38.45
C PRO A 21 11.58 2.08 38.29
N ALA A 22 12.14 0.90 38.55
CA ALA A 22 11.45 -0.38 38.59
C ALA A 22 10.45 -0.42 39.73
N ALA A 23 9.18 -0.34 39.41
CA ALA A 23 8.09 -0.82 40.28
C ALA A 23 7.68 -2.20 39.79
N ALA A 24 8.43 -3.22 40.24
CA ALA A 24 8.06 -4.61 40.05
C ALA A 24 7.08 -5.03 41.11
N GLN A 25 5.81 -5.25 40.76
CA GLN A 25 4.91 -6.10 41.52
C GLN A 25 4.45 -7.26 40.64
N GLY A 26 4.61 -8.47 41.22
CA GLY A 26 4.52 -9.74 40.55
C GLY A 26 3.17 -10.03 39.88
N PHE A 27 3.25 -10.58 38.70
CA PHE A 27 2.13 -11.13 37.96
C PHE A 27 2.15 -12.66 38.02
N ARG A 28 1.11 -13.22 38.56
CA ARG A 28 0.78 -14.64 38.48
C ARG A 28 0.55 -15.00 36.99
N ASN A 29 1.17 -16.09 36.58
CA ASN A 29 0.88 -16.76 35.32
C ASN A 29 -0.57 -17.22 35.29
N ASP A 30 -1.43 -16.52 34.55
CA ASP A 30 -2.63 -17.10 33.99
C ASP A 30 -2.35 -17.39 32.50
N THR A 31 -2.03 -18.64 32.23
CA THR A 31 -2.13 -19.24 30.92
C THR A 31 -3.60 -19.24 30.51
N ILE A 32 -4.03 -18.18 29.84
CA ILE A 32 -5.29 -18.19 29.11
C ILE A 32 -5.06 -18.94 27.81
N ALA A 33 -5.12 -20.26 27.92
CA ALA A 33 -5.39 -21.13 26.80
C ALA A 33 -6.74 -20.73 26.18
N ASP A 34 -6.74 -20.47 24.89
CA ASP A 34 -7.85 -20.32 23.96
C ASP A 34 -9.23 -20.74 24.51
N ARG A 35 -9.85 -19.90 25.32
CA ARG A 35 -11.29 -19.91 25.50
C ARG A 35 -11.86 -18.85 24.58
N THR A 36 -12.38 -19.32 23.44
CA THR A 36 -13.23 -18.53 22.55
C THR A 36 -14.43 -17.95 23.32
N HIS A 37 -14.20 -16.87 24.04
CA HIS A 37 -15.28 -16.04 24.52
C HIS A 37 -15.60 -14.99 23.46
N ARG A 38 -16.73 -15.18 22.79
CA ARG A 38 -17.35 -14.26 21.83
C ARG A 38 -17.65 -12.92 22.50
N LEU A 39 -16.73 -11.97 22.35
CA LEU A 39 -16.99 -10.54 22.51
C LEU A 39 -16.55 -9.90 21.17
N GLN A 40 -17.50 -9.66 20.30
CA GLN A 40 -17.30 -9.49 18.85
C GLN A 40 -16.56 -8.21 18.37
N GLY A 41 -16.13 -7.33 19.24
CA GLY A 41 -15.37 -6.12 18.87
C GLY A 41 -13.96 -6.08 19.43
N VAL A 42 -13.80 -6.48 20.69
CA VAL A 42 -12.54 -6.34 21.43
C VAL A 42 -11.52 -7.41 21.04
N THR A 43 -11.97 -8.63 20.78
CA THR A 43 -11.10 -9.77 20.46
C THR A 43 -10.33 -9.55 19.15
N VAL A 44 -10.97 -8.98 18.14
CA VAL A 44 -10.35 -8.77 16.83
C VAL A 44 -9.26 -7.70 16.86
N THR A 45 -9.44 -6.63 17.61
CA THR A 45 -8.46 -5.56 17.76
C THR A 45 -7.23 -6.06 18.53
N GLU A 46 -7.43 -6.87 19.57
CA GLU A 46 -6.33 -7.44 20.35
C GLU A 46 -5.53 -8.47 19.53
N GLU A 47 -6.18 -9.34 18.75
CA GLU A 47 -5.49 -10.25 17.84
C GLU A 47 -4.65 -9.50 16.79
N ARG A 48 -5.18 -8.42 16.23
CA ARG A 48 -4.43 -7.58 15.27
C ARG A 48 -3.24 -6.88 15.92
N ARG A 49 -3.42 -6.37 17.14
CA ARG A 49 -2.33 -5.74 17.90
C ARG A 49 -1.23 -6.75 18.23
N GLN A 50 -1.60 -7.95 18.69
CA GLN A 50 -0.64 -9.02 18.94
C GLN A 50 0.12 -9.42 17.67
N LYS A 51 -0.53 -9.42 16.51
CA LYS A 51 0.11 -9.70 15.23
C LYS A 51 1.19 -8.69 14.90
N THR A 52 1.01 -7.40 15.18
CA THR A 52 2.05 -6.38 14.90
C THR A 52 3.32 -6.58 15.72
N VAL A 53 3.22 -7.18 16.90
CA VAL A 53 4.38 -7.41 17.80
C VAL A 53 5.06 -8.74 17.52
N ARG A 54 4.29 -9.81 17.31
CA ARG A 54 4.78 -11.20 17.21
C ARG A 54 5.11 -11.65 15.80
N SER A 55 4.77 -10.87 14.79
CA SER A 55 4.91 -11.27 13.39
C SER A 55 6.31 -11.75 13.04
N THR A 56 6.37 -12.83 12.25
CA THR A 56 7.64 -13.41 11.75
C THR A 56 8.31 -12.56 10.68
N THR A 57 7.59 -11.56 10.14
CA THR A 57 8.06 -10.61 9.11
C THR A 57 7.63 -9.19 9.48
N PRO A 58 8.24 -8.14 8.93
CA PRO A 58 7.78 -6.77 9.17
C PRO A 58 6.32 -6.59 8.79
N TYR A 59 5.51 -6.17 9.75
CA TYR A 59 4.07 -5.98 9.62
C TYR A 59 3.64 -4.63 10.20
N HIS A 60 3.09 -3.77 9.37
CA HIS A 60 2.61 -2.44 9.75
C HIS A 60 1.11 -2.38 9.55
N LEU A 61 0.38 -1.95 10.57
CA LEU A 61 -1.08 -1.84 10.57
C LEU A 61 -1.49 -0.44 10.96
N MET A 62 -2.42 0.14 10.22
CA MET A 62 -3.16 1.34 10.56
C MET A 62 -4.66 1.03 10.49
N GLU A 63 -5.39 1.34 11.53
CA GLU A 63 -6.83 1.15 11.62
C GLU A 63 -7.57 2.48 11.42
N ARG A 64 -8.89 2.43 11.23
CA ARG A 64 -9.75 3.60 11.04
C ARG A 64 -9.51 4.71 12.06
N GLY A 65 -9.37 4.34 13.34
CA GLY A 65 -9.08 5.31 14.40
C GLY A 65 -7.73 6.01 14.24
N ASP A 66 -6.74 5.36 13.64
CA ASP A 66 -5.44 5.98 13.37
C ASP A 66 -5.53 6.98 12.21
N PHE A 67 -6.37 6.70 11.19
CA PHE A 67 -6.62 7.65 10.10
C PHE A 67 -7.26 8.93 10.62
N GLU A 68 -8.26 8.81 11.49
CA GLU A 68 -8.93 9.95 12.11
C GLU A 68 -7.95 10.77 12.96
N ARG A 69 -7.17 10.11 13.83
CA ARG A 69 -6.21 10.76 14.73
C ARG A 69 -5.06 11.44 14.01
N LEU A 70 -4.51 10.78 13.00
CA LEU A 70 -3.32 11.27 12.30
C LEU A 70 -3.63 12.21 11.14
N GLY A 71 -4.88 12.54 10.91
CA GLY A 71 -5.24 13.45 9.84
C GLY A 71 -5.05 12.86 8.43
N VAL A 72 -5.25 11.55 8.28
CA VAL A 72 -5.14 10.90 6.99
C VAL A 72 -6.29 11.29 6.07
N THR A 73 -6.00 11.77 4.88
CA THR A 73 -7.00 12.26 3.92
C THR A 73 -7.21 11.34 2.72
N ASP A 74 -6.21 10.53 2.37
CA ASP A 74 -6.26 9.51 1.32
C ASP A 74 -5.34 8.32 1.65
N VAL A 75 -5.41 7.24 0.87
CA VAL A 75 -4.61 6.03 1.09
C VAL A 75 -3.11 6.31 0.97
N ALA A 76 -2.69 7.19 0.07
CA ALA A 76 -1.28 7.52 -0.11
C ALA A 76 -0.72 8.29 1.10
N ASP A 77 -1.52 9.21 1.68
CA ASP A 77 -1.16 9.92 2.90
C ASP A 77 -0.94 8.94 4.08
N ALA A 78 -1.79 7.91 4.22
CA ALA A 78 -1.58 6.85 5.19
C ALA A 78 -0.21 6.16 5.00
N LEU A 79 0.18 5.92 3.76
CA LEU A 79 1.40 5.18 3.44
C LEU A 79 2.69 5.96 3.71
N HIS A 80 2.67 7.29 3.70
CA HIS A 80 3.82 8.11 4.15
C HIS A 80 4.20 7.85 5.62
N ARG A 81 3.31 7.24 6.40
CA ARG A 81 3.52 6.90 7.83
C ARG A 81 4.09 5.51 8.04
N ILE A 82 4.32 4.77 6.96
CA ILE A 82 4.86 3.42 6.98
C ILE A 82 6.29 3.46 6.42
N PRO A 83 7.31 2.90 7.13
CA PRO A 83 8.69 2.95 6.65
C PRO A 83 8.89 2.07 5.41
N GLY A 84 9.94 2.37 4.65
CA GLY A 84 10.32 1.61 3.47
C GLY A 84 9.42 1.84 2.25
N ILE A 85 8.45 2.75 2.34
CA ILE A 85 7.56 3.09 1.23
C ILE A 85 8.12 4.29 0.46
N THR A 86 8.06 4.18 -0.86
CA THR A 86 8.26 5.29 -1.80
C THR A 86 7.03 5.38 -2.68
N LEU A 87 6.40 6.55 -2.70
CA LEU A 87 5.26 6.83 -3.56
C LEU A 87 5.72 7.52 -4.84
N ARG A 88 5.12 7.15 -5.96
CA ARG A 88 5.09 7.96 -7.17
C ARG A 88 3.73 8.62 -7.25
N ASP A 89 3.71 9.93 -7.34
CA ASP A 89 2.51 10.75 -7.46
C ASP A 89 2.76 11.79 -8.56
N TYR A 90 1.82 11.91 -9.48
CA TYR A 90 1.90 12.83 -10.61
C TYR A 90 1.20 14.17 -10.34
N GLY A 91 0.82 14.39 -9.09
CA GLY A 91 0.27 15.64 -8.58
C GLY A 91 -1.25 15.77 -8.68
N GLY A 92 -1.81 16.52 -7.74
CA GLY A 92 -3.23 16.82 -7.67
C GLY A 92 -4.11 15.71 -7.11
N ALA A 93 -5.40 16.02 -6.91
CA ALA A 93 -6.39 15.00 -6.61
C ALA A 93 -6.57 14.09 -7.83
N GLY A 94 -6.64 12.78 -7.65
CA GLY A 94 -6.79 11.80 -8.74
C GLY A 94 -5.58 11.65 -9.65
N GLY A 95 -4.44 12.24 -9.33
CA GLY A 95 -3.16 11.86 -9.94
C GLY A 95 -2.90 10.38 -9.66
N MET A 96 -2.38 9.64 -10.66
CA MET A 96 -2.00 8.25 -10.47
C MET A 96 -0.99 8.14 -9.31
N LYS A 97 -1.30 7.28 -8.33
CA LYS A 97 -0.43 7.05 -7.17
C LYS A 97 -0.06 5.58 -7.08
N THR A 98 1.23 5.28 -7.16
CA THR A 98 1.73 3.91 -7.06
C THR A 98 2.71 3.74 -5.92
N VAL A 99 2.75 2.53 -5.36
CA VAL A 99 3.50 2.20 -4.14
C VAL A 99 4.66 1.29 -4.48
N SER A 100 5.85 1.72 -4.11
CA SER A 100 7.07 0.92 -4.12
C SER A 100 7.51 0.65 -2.68
N VAL A 101 7.86 -0.59 -2.37
CA VAL A 101 8.33 -0.99 -1.04
C VAL A 101 9.80 -1.38 -1.12
N ARG A 102 10.63 -0.79 -0.26
CA ARG A 102 12.07 -1.10 -0.11
C ARG A 102 12.83 -1.18 -1.43
N GLY A 103 12.54 -0.25 -2.36
CA GLY A 103 13.28 -0.11 -3.61
C GLY A 103 12.99 -1.14 -4.70
N PHE A 104 11.97 -1.99 -4.54
CA PHE A 104 11.63 -2.97 -5.58
C PHE A 104 10.90 -2.39 -6.79
N GLY A 105 10.26 -1.23 -6.65
CA GLY A 105 9.37 -0.66 -7.64
C GLY A 105 7.90 -1.11 -7.47
N ALA A 106 6.97 -0.34 -8.03
CA ALA A 106 5.53 -0.53 -7.81
C ALA A 106 5.00 -1.86 -8.36
N ARG A 107 5.59 -2.40 -9.41
CA ARG A 107 5.22 -3.71 -10.01
C ARG A 107 5.47 -4.91 -9.12
N HIS A 108 6.28 -4.74 -8.09
CA HIS A 108 6.58 -5.77 -7.08
C HIS A 108 5.69 -5.69 -5.85
N THR A 109 4.95 -4.60 -5.68
CA THR A 109 4.04 -4.45 -4.54
C THR A 109 2.69 -5.04 -4.86
N GLY A 110 2.34 -6.12 -4.19
CA GLY A 110 1.00 -6.69 -4.27
C GLY A 110 0.00 -5.78 -3.55
N VAL A 111 -1.16 -5.54 -4.13
CA VAL A 111 -2.27 -4.85 -3.47
C VAL A 111 -3.42 -5.81 -3.32
N CYS A 112 -3.88 -5.99 -2.10
CA CYS A 112 -4.95 -6.88 -1.73
C CYS A 112 -6.16 -6.05 -1.26
N TYR A 113 -7.33 -6.32 -1.79
CA TYR A 113 -8.57 -5.66 -1.42
C TYR A 113 -9.56 -6.68 -0.85
N ASP A 114 -9.87 -6.53 0.45
CA ASP A 114 -10.66 -7.50 1.23
C ASP A 114 -10.21 -8.96 1.07
N GLY A 115 -8.90 -9.19 1.14
CA GLY A 115 -8.30 -10.51 1.08
C GLY A 115 -8.17 -11.12 -0.32
N VAL A 116 -8.46 -10.35 -1.38
CA VAL A 116 -8.30 -10.78 -2.78
C VAL A 116 -7.32 -9.86 -3.51
N MET A 117 -6.29 -10.45 -4.12
CA MET A 117 -5.28 -9.70 -4.86
C MET A 117 -5.87 -8.98 -6.07
N LEU A 118 -5.55 -7.69 -6.18
CA LEU A 118 -5.84 -6.89 -7.37
C LEU A 118 -4.83 -7.20 -8.48
N SER A 119 -5.22 -6.98 -9.70
CA SER A 119 -4.42 -7.26 -10.88
C SER A 119 -4.53 -6.17 -11.93
N ASN A 120 -3.38 -5.82 -12.46
CA ASN A 120 -3.24 -5.08 -13.71
C ASN A 120 -2.23 -5.82 -14.57
N CYS A 121 -2.69 -6.65 -15.50
CA CYS A 121 -1.78 -7.44 -16.36
C CYS A 121 -1.07 -6.58 -17.40
N GLN A 122 -1.58 -5.40 -17.72
CA GLN A 122 -1.00 -4.47 -18.66
C GLN A 122 0.28 -3.84 -18.09
N SER A 123 0.16 -3.04 -17.03
CA SER A 123 1.30 -2.29 -16.43
C SER A 123 1.95 -3.00 -15.26
N GLY A 124 1.23 -3.88 -14.56
CA GLY A 124 1.65 -4.50 -13.30
C GLY A 124 1.56 -3.58 -12.09
N GLU A 125 1.17 -2.33 -12.26
CA GLU A 125 1.07 -1.33 -11.21
C GLU A 125 -0.39 -1.10 -10.83
N ILE A 126 -0.66 -1.01 -9.54
CA ILE A 126 -2.01 -0.71 -9.03
C ILE A 126 -2.03 0.74 -8.58
N ASP A 127 -2.94 1.51 -9.15
CA ASP A 127 -3.24 2.86 -8.70
C ASP A 127 -4.05 2.80 -7.41
N ILE A 128 -3.44 3.26 -6.31
CA ILE A 128 -4.07 3.24 -4.98
C ILE A 128 -4.99 4.44 -4.75
N SER A 129 -4.97 5.45 -5.60
CA SER A 129 -5.85 6.61 -5.50
C SER A 129 -7.34 6.27 -5.69
N ARG A 130 -7.63 5.14 -6.35
CA ARG A 130 -8.98 4.64 -6.63
C ARG A 130 -9.78 4.18 -5.41
N TYR A 131 -9.09 3.99 -4.26
CA TYR A 131 -9.72 3.40 -3.07
C TYR A 131 -9.98 4.50 -2.06
N SER A 132 -11.25 4.74 -1.79
CA SER A 132 -11.68 5.77 -0.84
C SER A 132 -11.23 5.44 0.57
N ILE A 133 -10.48 6.33 1.19
CA ILE A 133 -10.11 6.21 2.61
C ILE A 133 -11.35 6.21 3.52
N ASP A 134 -12.46 6.78 3.06
CA ASP A 134 -13.71 6.86 3.82
C ASP A 134 -14.40 5.50 3.96
N ASN A 135 -14.15 4.57 3.03
CA ASN A 135 -14.58 3.18 3.11
C ASN A 135 -13.53 2.25 3.72
N VAL A 136 -12.28 2.69 3.89
CA VAL A 136 -11.23 1.85 4.45
C VAL A 136 -11.34 1.75 5.97
N GLY A 137 -11.41 0.53 6.48
CA GLY A 137 -11.39 0.18 7.89
C GLY A 137 -9.99 -0.08 8.43
N ALA A 138 -9.10 -0.64 7.59
CA ALA A 138 -7.71 -0.90 7.93
C ALA A 138 -6.81 -0.96 6.69
N LEU A 139 -5.57 -0.51 6.87
CA LEU A 139 -4.46 -0.69 5.93
C LEU A 139 -3.37 -1.50 6.62
N ALA A 140 -2.90 -2.55 5.98
CA ALA A 140 -1.79 -3.35 6.50
C ALA A 140 -0.74 -3.58 5.42
N LEU A 141 0.52 -3.34 5.75
CA LEU A 141 1.66 -3.68 4.91
C LEU A 141 2.41 -4.86 5.52
N THR A 142 2.50 -5.96 4.78
CA THR A 142 3.35 -7.11 5.09
C THR A 142 4.55 -7.09 4.17
N ILE A 143 5.77 -7.16 4.71
CA ILE A 143 7.01 -7.19 3.93
C ILE A 143 7.69 -8.55 4.12
N GLY A 144 7.77 -9.33 3.06
CA GLY A 144 8.20 -10.73 3.12
C GLY A 144 7.04 -11.71 3.03
N ASP A 145 7.02 -12.70 3.89
CA ASP A 145 5.96 -13.71 3.88
C ASP A 145 4.85 -13.40 4.89
N HIS A 146 3.65 -13.88 4.64
CA HIS A 146 2.52 -13.71 5.54
C HIS A 146 2.58 -14.74 6.68
N GLU A 147 2.42 -14.30 7.92
CA GLU A 147 2.28 -15.19 9.07
C GLU A 147 0.94 -15.95 9.05
N ASP A 148 -0.11 -15.31 8.53
CA ASP A 148 -1.35 -16.02 8.22
C ASP A 148 -1.08 -16.98 7.06
N ILE A 149 -1.22 -18.28 7.34
CA ILE A 149 -0.96 -19.31 6.34
C ILE A 149 -2.18 -19.59 5.48
N PHE A 150 -3.39 -19.27 5.95
CA PHE A 150 -4.65 -19.51 5.25
C PHE A 150 -4.95 -18.41 4.24
N ILE A 151 -4.05 -18.25 3.27
CA ILE A 151 -4.08 -17.23 2.23
C ILE A 151 -4.00 -17.84 0.83
N PRO A 152 -4.47 -17.15 -0.22
CA PRO A 152 -4.22 -17.53 -1.60
C PRO A 152 -2.73 -17.63 -1.93
N ALA A 153 -2.34 -18.55 -2.79
CA ALA A 153 -0.95 -18.70 -3.24
C ALA A 153 -0.40 -17.41 -3.87
N ARG A 154 -1.25 -16.63 -4.53
CA ARG A 154 -0.89 -15.36 -5.17
C ARG A 154 -0.41 -14.31 -4.17
N GLN A 155 -0.94 -14.25 -2.94
CA GLN A 155 -0.43 -13.34 -1.92
C GLN A 155 0.99 -13.67 -1.49
N ALA A 156 1.39 -14.94 -1.59
CA ALA A 156 2.75 -15.36 -1.29
C ALA A 156 3.77 -15.03 -2.39
N SER A 157 3.33 -14.65 -3.60
CA SER A 157 4.20 -14.45 -4.76
C SER A 157 4.90 -13.09 -4.81
N THR A 158 4.57 -12.14 -3.94
CA THR A 158 5.11 -10.75 -3.94
C THR A 158 6.06 -10.51 -2.79
N PRO A 159 7.08 -9.61 -2.92
CA PRO A 159 7.99 -9.25 -1.83
C PRO A 159 7.33 -8.45 -0.71
N ALA A 160 6.25 -7.75 -1.04
CA ALA A 160 5.44 -7.01 -0.09
C ALA A 160 3.99 -6.98 -0.54
N THR A 161 3.06 -6.98 0.41
CA THR A 161 1.61 -6.90 0.15
C THR A 161 1.00 -5.78 0.97
N LEU A 162 0.39 -4.81 0.28
CA LEU A 162 -0.48 -3.81 0.88
C LEU A 162 -1.90 -4.37 0.91
N SER A 163 -2.45 -4.59 2.08
CA SER A 163 -3.83 -5.05 2.28
C SER A 163 -4.71 -3.86 2.63
N ILE A 164 -5.73 -3.61 1.84
CA ILE A 164 -6.77 -2.62 2.05
C ILE A 164 -8.02 -3.40 2.48
N GLU A 165 -8.46 -3.18 3.70
CA GLU A 165 -9.69 -3.80 4.23
C GLU A 165 -10.77 -2.73 4.35
N THR A 166 -11.93 -2.96 3.77
CA THR A 166 -13.07 -2.05 3.87
C THR A 166 -13.71 -2.09 5.26
N MET A 167 -14.52 -1.11 5.57
CA MET A 167 -15.24 -1.07 6.86
C MET A 167 -16.11 -2.32 7.00
N ARG A 168 -16.07 -2.91 8.19
CA ARG A 168 -16.86 -4.12 8.50
C ARG A 168 -18.33 -3.77 8.59
N MET A 169 -19.14 -4.65 8.05
CA MET A 169 -20.59 -4.56 8.17
C MET A 169 -21.03 -4.96 9.60
N PRO A 170 -22.04 -4.29 10.18
CA PRO A 170 -22.60 -4.68 11.47
C PRO A 170 -23.18 -6.10 11.36
N SER A 171 -22.86 -6.97 12.31
CA SER A 171 -23.30 -8.38 12.25
C SER A 171 -24.50 -8.70 13.10
N GLU A 172 -24.90 -7.83 14.00
CA GLU A 172 -25.94 -8.09 15.02
C GLU A 172 -26.95 -6.95 15.17
N ASP A 173 -26.66 -5.75 14.67
CA ASP A 173 -27.61 -4.64 14.68
C ASP A 173 -28.50 -4.67 13.43
N PRO A 174 -29.80 -4.97 13.54
CA PRO A 174 -30.70 -5.02 12.38
C PRO A 174 -31.08 -3.64 11.86
N ARG A 175 -30.68 -2.57 12.56
CA ARG A 175 -31.00 -1.21 12.15
C ARG A 175 -30.16 -0.80 10.94
N ALA A 176 -30.73 0.05 10.13
CA ALA A 176 -30.03 0.71 9.06
C ALA A 176 -29.03 1.74 9.64
N HIS A 177 -27.82 1.75 9.12
CA HIS A 177 -26.81 2.75 9.39
C HIS A 177 -26.49 3.50 8.11
N LEU A 178 -26.50 4.82 8.20
CA LEU A 178 -26.14 5.70 7.10
C LEU A 178 -24.95 6.57 7.51
N THR A 179 -23.93 6.60 6.67
CA THR A 179 -22.82 7.54 6.75
C THR A 179 -22.85 8.41 5.52
N ALA A 180 -22.92 9.73 5.67
CA ALA A 180 -22.80 10.70 4.59
C ALA A 180 -21.65 11.66 4.92
N GLN A 181 -20.85 12.00 3.91
CA GLN A 181 -19.74 12.92 4.07
C GLN A 181 -19.65 13.84 2.86
N MET A 182 -19.29 15.09 3.12
CA MET A 182 -18.94 16.07 2.09
C MET A 182 -17.56 16.63 2.38
N LYS A 183 -16.68 16.60 1.40
CA LYS A 183 -15.36 17.22 1.42
C LYS A 183 -15.35 18.34 0.38
N VAL A 184 -14.84 19.50 0.77
CA VAL A 184 -14.55 20.61 -0.13
C VAL A 184 -13.16 21.16 0.18
N GLY A 185 -12.48 21.68 -0.82
CA GLY A 185 -11.11 22.15 -0.58
C GLY A 185 -10.51 22.99 -1.70
N SER A 186 -9.22 23.25 -1.54
CA SER A 186 -8.41 23.99 -2.51
C SER A 186 -8.48 23.36 -3.88
N PHE A 187 -8.29 24.16 -4.91
CA PHE A 187 -8.22 23.74 -6.32
C PHE A 187 -9.51 23.10 -6.85
N GLY A 188 -10.66 23.63 -6.36
CA GLY A 188 -11.98 23.19 -6.81
C GLY A 188 -12.38 21.79 -6.36
N LEU A 189 -11.76 21.24 -5.30
CA LEU A 189 -12.11 19.93 -4.77
C LEU A 189 -13.52 19.92 -4.18
N ALA A 190 -14.33 18.94 -4.63
CA ALA A 190 -15.64 18.59 -4.07
C ALA A 190 -15.79 17.06 -4.12
N SER A 191 -16.05 16.43 -2.97
CA SER A 191 -16.16 14.95 -2.89
C SER A 191 -17.27 14.54 -1.91
N PRO A 192 -18.50 14.31 -2.39
CA PRO A 192 -19.56 13.66 -1.65
C PRO A 192 -19.31 12.14 -1.56
N PHE A 193 -19.55 11.58 -0.39
CA PHE A 193 -19.50 10.16 -0.08
C PHE A 193 -20.77 9.75 0.68
N VAL A 194 -21.31 8.58 0.35
CA VAL A 194 -22.43 7.97 1.07
C VAL A 194 -22.19 6.48 1.24
N ARG A 195 -22.48 5.97 2.42
CA ARG A 195 -22.47 4.54 2.73
C ARG A 195 -23.73 4.17 3.52
N TYR A 196 -24.42 3.17 3.03
CA TYR A 196 -25.53 2.50 3.70
C TYR A 196 -25.12 1.09 4.10
N GLU A 197 -25.48 0.67 5.31
CA GLU A 197 -25.25 -0.69 5.78
C GLU A 197 -26.35 -1.17 6.69
N GLN A 198 -26.71 -2.46 6.59
CA GLN A 198 -27.76 -3.07 7.39
C GLN A 198 -27.57 -4.58 7.53
N SER A 199 -27.85 -5.12 8.70
CA SER A 199 -28.12 -6.55 8.88
C SER A 199 -29.58 -6.83 8.54
N VAL A 200 -29.83 -7.29 7.31
CA VAL A 200 -31.18 -7.59 6.80
C VAL A 200 -31.81 -8.75 7.57
N THR A 201 -30.99 -9.72 7.93
CA THR A 201 -31.34 -10.83 8.82
C THR A 201 -30.19 -11.09 9.78
N ARG A 202 -30.39 -11.97 10.76
CA ARG A 202 -29.28 -12.40 11.66
C ARG A 202 -28.09 -13.01 10.93
N ASN A 203 -28.29 -13.50 9.71
CA ASN A 203 -27.30 -14.21 8.91
C ASN A 203 -26.88 -13.47 7.66
N LEU A 204 -27.54 -12.35 7.31
CA LEU A 204 -27.27 -11.60 6.08
C LEU A 204 -27.09 -10.12 6.40
N ALA A 205 -25.92 -9.59 6.08
CA ALA A 205 -25.62 -8.16 6.11
C ALA A 205 -25.28 -7.67 4.70
N ILE A 206 -25.68 -6.46 4.40
CA ILE A 206 -25.39 -5.77 3.15
C ILE A 206 -24.81 -4.39 3.43
N ALA A 207 -23.95 -3.90 2.56
CA ALA A 207 -23.50 -2.53 2.51
C ALA A 207 -23.41 -2.05 1.07
N ALA A 208 -23.79 -0.81 0.84
CA ALA A 208 -23.66 -0.12 -0.42
C ALA A 208 -22.97 1.21 -0.18
N GLU A 209 -22.05 1.58 -1.05
CA GLU A 209 -21.39 2.88 -0.99
C GLU A 209 -21.21 3.49 -2.36
N ALA A 210 -21.13 4.81 -2.38
CA ALA A 210 -20.79 5.59 -3.55
C ALA A 210 -20.00 6.83 -3.16
N GLU A 211 -19.02 7.18 -3.97
CA GLU A 211 -18.26 8.43 -3.90
C GLU A 211 -18.15 9.04 -5.29
N TYR A 212 -18.24 10.35 -5.34
CA TYR A 212 -17.89 11.11 -6.51
C TYR A 212 -16.89 12.18 -6.12
N THR A 213 -15.84 12.38 -6.89
CA THR A 213 -14.83 13.41 -6.66
C THR A 213 -14.65 14.25 -7.92
N TYR A 214 -14.81 15.54 -7.75
CA TYR A 214 -14.49 16.56 -8.74
C TYR A 214 -13.32 17.40 -8.24
N ALA A 215 -12.38 17.74 -9.11
CA ALA A 215 -11.31 18.69 -8.81
C ALA A 215 -10.84 19.40 -10.10
N GLU A 216 -10.67 20.71 -10.04
CA GLU A 216 -10.02 21.47 -11.12
C GLU A 216 -8.52 21.21 -11.18
N ASN A 217 -7.89 20.99 -10.03
CA ASN A 217 -6.45 20.74 -9.87
C ASN A 217 -5.53 21.80 -10.48
N ASP A 218 -6.01 23.03 -10.66
CA ASP A 218 -5.28 24.14 -11.27
C ASP A 218 -4.37 24.88 -10.29
N TYR A 219 -3.55 24.19 -9.54
CA TYR A 219 -2.72 24.78 -8.49
C TYR A 219 -1.51 25.58 -9.01
N PRO A 220 -1.09 26.62 -8.26
CA PRO A 220 0.11 27.38 -8.58
C PRO A 220 1.39 26.61 -8.25
N PHE A 221 2.42 26.80 -9.06
CA PHE A 221 3.77 26.30 -8.81
C PHE A 221 4.82 27.30 -9.24
N THR A 222 6.07 27.09 -8.82
CA THR A 222 7.21 27.92 -9.18
C THR A 222 8.05 27.20 -10.21
N LEU A 223 8.16 27.79 -11.40
CA LEU A 223 9.05 27.31 -12.46
C LEU A 223 10.40 28.02 -12.34
N ARG A 224 11.47 27.24 -12.28
CA ARG A 224 12.85 27.72 -12.29
C ARG A 224 13.54 27.34 -13.60
N ASN A 225 14.01 28.33 -14.30
CA ASN A 225 14.84 28.16 -15.51
C ASN A 225 16.15 28.91 -15.32
N VAL A 226 17.19 28.24 -14.84
CA VAL A 226 18.48 28.81 -14.45
C VAL A 226 18.30 29.95 -13.43
N THR A 227 18.34 31.21 -13.87
CA THR A 227 18.15 32.40 -13.02
C THR A 227 16.72 32.96 -13.06
N LEU A 228 15.94 32.59 -14.08
CA LEU A 228 14.55 33.06 -14.21
C LEU A 228 13.64 32.20 -13.29
N VAL A 229 12.89 32.90 -12.46
CA VAL A 229 11.89 32.29 -11.56
C VAL A 229 10.52 32.89 -11.88
N THR A 230 9.60 32.08 -12.37
CA THR A 230 8.22 32.49 -12.68
C THR A 230 7.21 31.73 -11.84
N LYS A 231 6.06 32.35 -11.58
CA LYS A 231 4.91 31.71 -10.96
C LYS A 231 3.95 31.29 -12.05
N GLU A 232 3.73 30.00 -12.15
CA GLU A 232 2.88 29.37 -13.15
C GLU A 232 1.71 28.65 -12.48
N ARG A 233 0.74 28.20 -13.27
CA ARG A 233 -0.38 27.34 -12.80
C ARG A 233 -0.40 26.06 -13.62
N ARG A 234 -0.71 24.96 -12.95
CA ARG A 234 -1.04 23.71 -13.64
C ARG A 234 -2.37 23.89 -14.34
N THR A 235 -2.38 23.81 -15.64
CA THR A 235 -3.58 23.84 -16.48
C THR A 235 -3.85 22.45 -17.04
N HIS A 236 -5.04 22.23 -17.57
CA HIS A 236 -5.44 20.94 -18.15
C HIS A 236 -5.27 19.78 -17.16
N SER A 237 -5.84 19.94 -15.96
CA SER A 237 -5.67 19.01 -14.84
C SER A 237 -6.99 18.58 -14.17
N ARG A 238 -8.14 18.99 -14.74
CA ARG A 238 -9.46 18.66 -14.21
C ARG A 238 -9.69 17.15 -14.16
N MET A 239 -10.37 16.71 -13.10
CA MET A 239 -10.73 15.33 -12.86
C MET A 239 -12.20 15.17 -12.48
N ASN A 240 -12.82 14.13 -13.01
CA ASN A 240 -14.13 13.62 -12.61
C ASN A 240 -13.96 12.13 -12.29
N GLU A 241 -14.18 11.76 -11.05
CA GLU A 241 -14.02 10.40 -10.59
C GLU A 241 -15.28 9.94 -9.86
N GLY A 242 -15.73 8.73 -10.15
CA GLY A 242 -16.80 8.10 -9.43
C GLY A 242 -16.51 6.64 -9.16
N HIS A 243 -16.86 6.16 -7.98
CA HIS A 243 -16.87 4.74 -7.71
C HIS A 243 -18.06 4.34 -6.85
N GLY A 244 -18.40 3.06 -6.93
CA GLY A 244 -19.43 2.46 -6.11
C GLY A 244 -19.14 1.02 -5.79
N GLU A 245 -19.55 0.60 -4.61
CA GLU A 245 -19.41 -0.78 -4.15
C GLU A 245 -20.73 -1.31 -3.58
N LEU A 246 -20.96 -2.61 -3.82
CA LEU A 246 -21.97 -3.40 -3.13
C LEU A 246 -21.27 -4.56 -2.42
N ASN A 247 -21.52 -4.70 -1.15
CA ASN A 247 -20.94 -5.73 -0.31
C ASN A 247 -22.05 -6.57 0.34
N MET A 248 -21.87 -7.87 0.38
CA MET A 248 -22.76 -8.83 1.06
C MET A 248 -21.93 -9.77 1.94
N SER A 249 -22.39 -10.00 3.13
CA SER A 249 -21.89 -11.05 4.02
C SER A 249 -23.03 -11.93 4.45
N TRP A 250 -22.97 -13.20 4.09
CA TRP A 250 -23.99 -14.20 4.40
C TRP A 250 -23.41 -15.38 5.16
N ARG A 251 -24.09 -15.76 6.25
CA ARG A 251 -23.73 -16.91 7.09
C ARG A 251 -24.84 -17.99 6.97
N PRO A 252 -24.81 -18.81 5.92
CA PRO A 252 -25.81 -19.86 5.74
C PRO A 252 -25.83 -20.87 6.88
N THR A 253 -24.68 -21.11 7.50
CA THR A 253 -24.53 -22.00 8.66
C THR A 253 -23.63 -21.34 9.71
N ALA A 254 -23.54 -21.91 10.91
CA ALA A 254 -22.63 -21.45 11.96
C ALA A 254 -21.14 -21.55 11.55
N THR A 255 -20.81 -22.44 10.61
CA THR A 255 -19.44 -22.76 10.19
C THR A 255 -19.08 -22.16 8.83
N THR A 256 -20.04 -21.61 8.08
CA THR A 256 -19.82 -21.10 6.72
C THR A 256 -20.11 -19.63 6.64
N THR A 257 -19.20 -18.89 6.03
CA THR A 257 -19.37 -17.46 5.67
C THR A 257 -19.15 -17.31 4.17
N VAL A 258 -20.07 -16.61 3.52
CA VAL A 258 -20.01 -16.25 2.10
C VAL A 258 -19.96 -14.74 2.00
N GLY A 259 -18.95 -14.20 1.36
CA GLY A 259 -18.82 -12.78 1.04
C GLY A 259 -18.95 -12.57 -0.46
N ALA A 260 -19.73 -11.58 -0.88
CA ALA A 260 -19.79 -11.14 -2.27
C ALA A 260 -19.55 -9.64 -2.34
N LYS A 261 -18.83 -9.20 -3.37
CA LYS A 261 -18.52 -7.79 -3.64
C LYS A 261 -18.71 -7.52 -5.14
N ALA A 262 -19.34 -6.39 -5.45
CA ALA A 262 -19.30 -5.78 -6.77
C ALA A 262 -18.70 -4.37 -6.64
N TYR A 263 -17.82 -4.01 -7.55
CA TYR A 263 -17.11 -2.73 -7.58
C TYR A 263 -17.16 -2.14 -8.98
N TYR A 264 -17.41 -0.84 -9.07
CA TYR A 264 -17.31 -0.07 -10.30
C TYR A 264 -16.57 1.24 -10.06
N TYR A 265 -15.72 1.61 -11.00
CA TYR A 265 -14.91 2.82 -11.00
C TYR A 265 -14.86 3.43 -12.39
N ASP A 266 -15.03 4.75 -12.49
CA ASP A 266 -14.87 5.55 -13.72
C ASP A 266 -14.15 6.84 -13.36
N ASN A 267 -13.05 7.14 -14.04
CA ASN A 267 -12.29 8.37 -13.87
C ASN A 267 -12.00 8.97 -15.25
N ASP A 268 -12.44 10.18 -15.47
CA ASP A 268 -12.17 10.99 -16.66
C ASP A 268 -11.33 12.18 -16.22
N ARG A 269 -10.07 12.21 -16.64
CA ARG A 269 -9.12 13.23 -16.21
C ARG A 269 -8.31 13.79 -17.37
N GLN A 270 -8.09 15.07 -17.29
CA GLN A 270 -7.09 15.79 -18.07
C GLN A 270 -5.70 15.53 -17.47
N LEU A 271 -4.70 15.36 -18.31
CA LEU A 271 -3.31 15.18 -17.88
C LEU A 271 -2.52 16.44 -18.21
N PRO A 272 -2.02 17.16 -17.20
CA PRO A 272 -1.29 18.40 -17.47
C PRO A 272 0.08 18.16 -18.13
N GLY A 273 0.50 16.91 -18.26
CA GLY A 273 1.78 16.54 -18.82
C GLY A 273 2.98 17.00 -17.99
N MET A 274 4.18 16.77 -18.52
CA MET A 274 5.42 17.26 -17.96
C MET A 274 5.52 18.79 -18.16
N VAL A 275 5.95 19.51 -17.13
CA VAL A 275 6.24 20.95 -17.25
C VAL A 275 7.39 21.14 -18.23
N ARG A 276 7.14 21.93 -19.28
CA ARG A 276 8.13 22.31 -20.28
C ARG A 276 8.36 23.81 -20.23
N LEU A 277 9.58 24.25 -20.54
CA LEU A 277 9.87 25.66 -20.69
C LEU A 277 9.09 26.20 -21.88
N TYR A 278 8.50 27.37 -21.71
CA TYR A 278 7.79 28.15 -22.75
C TYR A 278 6.46 27.59 -23.26
N THR A 279 5.91 26.53 -22.64
CA THR A 279 4.56 26.06 -22.97
C THR A 279 3.88 25.37 -21.78
N ASN A 280 2.64 25.78 -21.51
CA ASN A 280 1.76 25.14 -20.54
C ASN A 280 0.64 24.33 -21.22
N LEU A 281 0.74 24.12 -22.55
CA LEU A 281 -0.30 23.45 -23.30
C LEU A 281 -0.13 21.94 -23.21
N SER A 282 -1.20 21.26 -22.82
CA SER A 282 -1.36 19.81 -22.91
C SER A 282 -2.68 19.49 -23.58
N GLY A 283 -2.70 18.49 -24.45
CA GLY A 283 -3.90 17.93 -25.06
C GLY A 283 -4.24 16.53 -24.53
N GLU A 284 -3.51 16.09 -23.49
CA GLU A 284 -3.57 14.73 -22.99
C GLU A 284 -4.78 14.51 -22.08
N ASN A 285 -5.59 13.50 -22.40
CA ASN A 285 -6.75 13.08 -21.61
C ASN A 285 -6.64 11.57 -21.36
N LEU A 286 -7.07 11.13 -20.18
CA LEU A 286 -7.09 9.73 -19.81
C LEU A 286 -8.42 9.40 -19.15
N ARG A 287 -9.15 8.45 -19.73
CA ARG A 287 -10.31 7.85 -19.09
C ARG A 287 -10.00 6.41 -18.70
N GLU A 288 -10.26 6.09 -17.44
CA GLU A 288 -10.07 4.75 -16.89
C GLU A 288 -11.37 4.23 -16.31
N ARG A 289 -11.75 3.01 -16.67
CA ARG A 289 -12.91 2.30 -16.13
C ARG A 289 -12.48 0.95 -15.59
N ASN A 290 -13.01 0.58 -14.44
CA ASN A 290 -12.76 -0.73 -13.86
C ASN A 290 -14.01 -1.29 -13.21
N ALA A 291 -14.32 -2.54 -13.49
CA ALA A 291 -15.41 -3.26 -12.85
C ALA A 291 -14.91 -4.63 -12.41
N PHE A 292 -15.23 -5.03 -11.19
CA PHE A 292 -15.01 -6.40 -10.76
C PHE A 292 -16.11 -6.92 -9.85
N GLY A 293 -16.33 -8.23 -9.96
CA GLY A 293 -17.12 -9.01 -9.02
C GLY A 293 -16.25 -10.04 -8.35
N GLN A 294 -16.40 -10.23 -7.04
CA GLN A 294 -15.70 -11.29 -6.30
C GLN A 294 -16.63 -12.00 -5.34
N LEU A 295 -16.40 -13.30 -5.21
CA LEU A 295 -17.08 -14.19 -4.28
C LEU A 295 -16.02 -14.86 -3.41
N THR A 296 -16.24 -14.87 -2.10
CA THR A 296 -15.39 -15.56 -1.13
C THR A 296 -16.24 -16.51 -0.30
N VAL A 297 -15.77 -17.71 -0.12
CA VAL A 297 -16.40 -18.72 0.75
C VAL A 297 -15.38 -19.19 1.76
N ARG A 298 -15.73 -19.18 3.02
CA ARG A 298 -14.93 -19.76 4.09
C ARG A 298 -15.80 -20.69 4.91
N THR A 299 -15.39 -21.94 5.03
CA THR A 299 -16.15 -22.95 5.76
C THR A 299 -15.24 -23.84 6.59
N GLN A 300 -15.70 -24.18 7.77
CA GLN A 300 -15.08 -25.19 8.60
C GLN A 300 -15.73 -26.54 8.26
N LEU A 301 -14.97 -27.41 7.62
CA LEU A 301 -15.43 -28.74 7.20
C LEU A 301 -15.54 -29.69 8.40
N THR A 302 -14.53 -29.64 9.28
CA THR A 302 -14.47 -30.40 10.52
C THR A 302 -13.79 -29.57 11.61
N GLY A 303 -13.65 -30.07 12.84
CA GLY A 303 -12.91 -29.40 13.90
C GLY A 303 -11.44 -29.05 13.54
N LYS A 304 -10.86 -29.70 12.55
CA LYS A 304 -9.45 -29.51 12.15
C LYS A 304 -9.26 -28.99 10.71
N TRP A 305 -10.28 -29.04 9.86
CA TRP A 305 -10.17 -28.69 8.46
C TRP A 305 -11.00 -27.45 8.13
N LEU A 306 -10.35 -26.46 7.55
CA LEU A 306 -11.01 -25.25 7.03
C LEU A 306 -10.73 -25.14 5.53
N LEU A 307 -11.77 -24.76 4.78
CA LEU A 307 -11.70 -24.51 3.34
C LEU A 307 -11.99 -23.02 3.07
N ARG A 308 -11.21 -22.44 2.19
CA ARG A 308 -11.45 -21.10 1.62
C ARG A 308 -11.50 -21.19 0.10
N GLY A 309 -12.55 -20.66 -0.50
CA GLY A 309 -12.69 -20.50 -1.94
C GLY A 309 -12.80 -19.04 -2.32
N ILE A 310 -12.22 -18.66 -3.45
CA ILE A 310 -12.34 -17.32 -4.05
C ILE A 310 -12.63 -17.48 -5.53
N ALA A 311 -13.57 -16.66 -6.05
CA ALA A 311 -13.76 -16.45 -7.47
C ALA A 311 -13.84 -14.95 -7.73
N LYS A 312 -13.16 -14.45 -8.77
CA LYS A 312 -13.15 -13.04 -9.15
C LYS A 312 -13.14 -12.91 -10.66
N TYR A 313 -13.96 -12.02 -11.17
CA TYR A 313 -13.85 -11.53 -12.54
C TYR A 313 -13.60 -10.03 -12.52
N ASN A 314 -12.57 -9.59 -13.23
CA ASN A 314 -12.19 -8.20 -13.37
C ASN A 314 -12.14 -7.79 -14.84
N TRP A 315 -12.70 -6.63 -15.14
CA TRP A 315 -12.58 -5.94 -16.40
C TRP A 315 -12.05 -4.53 -16.15
N ALA A 316 -11.10 -4.09 -16.96
CA ALA A 316 -10.58 -2.73 -16.89
C ALA A 316 -10.31 -2.21 -18.31
N GLU A 317 -10.53 -0.93 -18.50
CA GLU A 317 -10.30 -0.21 -19.75
C GLU A 317 -9.58 1.10 -19.46
N SER A 318 -8.68 1.48 -20.34
CA SER A 318 -8.05 2.81 -20.35
C SER A 318 -8.09 3.37 -21.78
N VAL A 319 -8.54 4.61 -21.92
CA VAL A 319 -8.57 5.36 -23.17
C VAL A 319 -7.73 6.62 -22.99
N TYR A 320 -6.60 6.67 -23.67
CA TYR A 320 -5.72 7.82 -23.71
C TYR A 320 -5.90 8.56 -25.01
N LYS A 321 -5.92 9.89 -24.97
CA LYS A 321 -6.04 10.76 -26.13
C LYS A 321 -5.13 11.98 -25.94
N ASP A 322 -4.33 12.30 -26.94
CA ASP A 322 -3.53 13.52 -27.00
C ASP A 322 -3.87 14.28 -28.30
N GLU A 323 -4.62 15.36 -28.15
CA GLU A 323 -5.11 16.20 -29.28
C GLU A 323 -4.01 17.14 -29.81
N LEU A 324 -2.96 17.39 -29.03
CA LEU A 324 -1.87 18.29 -29.38
C LEU A 324 -0.59 17.56 -29.79
N TYR A 325 -0.67 16.25 -30.02
CA TYR A 325 0.48 15.47 -30.45
C TYR A 325 1.01 15.94 -31.81
N ALA A 326 2.32 16.22 -31.92
CA ALA A 326 2.96 16.82 -33.09
C ALA A 326 2.79 16.01 -34.41
N GLY A 327 2.40 14.74 -34.34
CA GLY A 327 2.13 13.86 -35.47
C GLY A 327 0.66 13.66 -35.82
N GLY A 328 -0.24 14.47 -35.27
CA GLY A 328 -1.69 14.31 -35.34
C GLY A 328 -2.27 13.77 -34.01
N VAL A 329 -3.55 13.44 -33.96
CA VAL A 329 -4.19 12.90 -32.76
C VAL A 329 -3.56 11.56 -32.39
N ASN A 330 -3.08 11.42 -31.13
CA ASN A 330 -2.55 10.17 -30.61
C ASN A 330 -3.59 9.53 -29.68
N ASP A 331 -4.31 8.55 -30.19
CA ASP A 331 -5.33 7.81 -29.47
C ASP A 331 -4.83 6.40 -29.13
N ALA A 332 -5.00 5.98 -27.91
CA ALA A 332 -4.75 4.61 -27.50
C ALA A 332 -5.88 4.10 -26.61
N SER A 333 -6.42 2.96 -26.93
CA SER A 333 -7.45 2.29 -26.17
C SER A 333 -7.03 0.89 -25.81
N TYR A 334 -7.05 0.56 -24.53
CA TYR A 334 -6.69 -0.76 -24.03
C TYR A 334 -7.78 -1.26 -23.10
N TRP A 335 -8.08 -2.56 -23.19
CA TRP A 335 -8.91 -3.23 -22.21
C TRP A 335 -8.32 -4.59 -21.83
N GLN A 336 -8.48 -4.94 -20.58
CA GLN A 336 -7.95 -6.16 -20.00
C GLN A 336 -9.02 -6.88 -19.16
N ARG A 337 -8.90 -8.19 -19.07
CA ARG A 337 -9.76 -9.03 -18.25
C ARG A 337 -8.93 -10.00 -17.44
N GLU A 338 -9.43 -10.29 -16.25
CA GLU A 338 -8.92 -11.38 -15.42
C GLU A 338 -10.09 -12.24 -14.95
N ALA A 339 -9.97 -13.55 -15.14
CA ALA A 339 -10.77 -14.53 -14.41
C ALA A 339 -9.82 -15.22 -13.41
N TYR A 340 -10.14 -15.15 -12.12
CA TYR A 340 -9.30 -15.64 -11.04
C TYR A 340 -10.09 -16.55 -10.13
N THR A 341 -9.51 -17.70 -9.79
CA THR A 341 -10.04 -18.64 -8.79
C THR A 341 -8.93 -19.08 -7.84
N SER A 342 -9.28 -19.29 -6.58
CA SER A 342 -8.36 -19.80 -5.55
C SER A 342 -9.09 -20.77 -4.64
N ALA A 343 -8.41 -21.83 -4.26
CA ALA A 343 -8.84 -22.76 -3.21
C ALA A 343 -7.69 -22.95 -2.22
N ALA A 344 -7.97 -22.78 -0.94
CA ALA A 344 -7.01 -23.03 0.15
C ALA A 344 -7.63 -23.97 1.16
N LEU A 345 -6.85 -24.96 1.61
CA LEU A 345 -7.24 -25.97 2.58
C LEU A 345 -6.27 -25.93 3.75
N LEU A 346 -6.78 -25.49 4.91
CA LEU A 346 -6.02 -25.42 6.15
C LEU A 346 -6.33 -26.63 7.03
N TYR A 347 -5.28 -27.30 7.49
CA TYR A 347 -5.33 -28.35 8.48
C TYR A 347 -4.68 -27.90 9.78
N VAL A 348 -5.43 -27.86 10.86
CA VAL A 348 -4.95 -27.57 12.22
C VAL A 348 -4.79 -28.89 12.96
N ALA A 349 -3.56 -29.40 13.02
CA ALA A 349 -3.28 -30.67 13.67
C ALA A 349 -3.49 -30.59 15.17
N ASP A 350 -2.94 -29.55 15.79
CA ASP A 350 -3.03 -29.20 17.19
C ASP A 350 -2.76 -27.70 17.43
N GLU A 351 -2.58 -27.25 18.66
CA GLU A 351 -2.30 -25.87 19.03
C GLU A 351 -0.96 -25.34 18.48
N ARG A 352 -0.01 -26.25 18.18
CA ARG A 352 1.33 -25.91 17.73
C ARG A 352 1.48 -25.98 16.21
N TRP A 353 0.87 -26.98 15.56
CA TRP A 353 1.07 -27.30 14.17
C TRP A 353 -0.16 -26.99 13.31
N ALA A 354 0.06 -26.24 12.27
CA ALA A 354 -0.93 -26.03 11.21
C ALA A 354 -0.26 -26.11 9.83
N MET A 355 -0.99 -26.64 8.86
CA MET A 355 -0.54 -26.81 7.49
C MET A 355 -1.60 -26.25 6.54
N ASP A 356 -1.16 -25.57 5.48
CA ASP A 356 -2.03 -25.04 4.44
C ASP A 356 -1.54 -25.49 3.07
N TYR A 357 -2.48 -25.82 2.21
CA TYR A 357 -2.24 -25.97 0.79
C TYR A 357 -3.20 -25.10 0.02
N SER A 358 -2.67 -24.21 -0.84
CA SER A 358 -3.46 -23.33 -1.68
C SER A 358 -3.09 -23.47 -3.15
N ALA A 359 -4.10 -23.43 -4.01
CA ALA A 359 -3.96 -23.50 -5.46
C ALA A 359 -4.78 -22.37 -6.10
N ASP A 360 -4.13 -21.58 -6.94
CA ASP A 360 -4.71 -20.44 -7.62
C ASP A 360 -4.57 -20.60 -9.13
N TYR A 361 -5.63 -20.25 -9.84
CA TYR A 361 -5.60 -20.12 -11.28
C TYR A 361 -6.06 -18.73 -11.70
N ALA A 362 -5.32 -18.12 -12.63
CA ALA A 362 -5.71 -16.87 -13.25
C ALA A 362 -5.57 -16.95 -14.77
N PHE A 363 -6.58 -16.46 -15.46
CA PHE A 363 -6.53 -16.14 -16.88
C PHE A 363 -6.54 -14.64 -17.06
N ASN A 364 -5.53 -14.10 -17.77
CA ASN A 364 -5.43 -12.69 -18.09
C ASN A 364 -5.33 -12.50 -19.60
N ASN A 365 -5.98 -11.47 -20.13
CA ASN A 365 -5.75 -11.03 -21.51
C ASN A 365 -5.75 -9.51 -21.62
N LEU A 366 -5.02 -9.02 -22.61
CA LEU A 366 -5.00 -7.62 -23.01
C LEU A 366 -5.40 -7.51 -24.47
N ASN A 367 -6.23 -6.52 -24.78
CA ASN A 367 -6.58 -6.14 -26.14
C ASN A 367 -6.55 -4.61 -26.24
N GLY A 368 -6.47 -4.09 -27.45
CA GLY A 368 -6.46 -2.65 -27.64
C GLY A 368 -5.96 -2.25 -29.00
N SER A 369 -5.97 -0.96 -29.22
CA SER A 369 -5.41 -0.31 -30.38
C SER A 369 -4.68 0.95 -29.96
N SER A 370 -3.63 1.30 -30.64
CA SER A 370 -3.03 2.62 -30.59
C SER A 370 -2.95 3.17 -32.00
N TRP A 371 -2.77 4.46 -32.12
CA TRP A 371 -2.73 5.19 -33.39
C TRP A 371 -1.94 4.52 -34.54
N ARG A 372 -0.90 3.73 -34.21
CA ARG A 372 0.00 3.13 -35.22
C ARG A 372 0.05 1.62 -35.24
N THR A 373 -0.49 0.94 -34.21
CA THR A 373 -0.30 -0.51 -34.06
C THR A 373 -1.46 -1.17 -33.33
N VAL A 374 -1.81 -2.34 -33.80
CA VAL A 374 -2.70 -3.26 -33.07
C VAL A 374 -1.85 -3.99 -32.02
N VAL A 375 -2.33 -4.04 -30.79
CA VAL A 375 -1.71 -4.87 -29.75
C VAL A 375 -1.79 -6.33 -30.18
N GLY A 376 -0.73 -7.11 -30.02
CA GLY A 376 -0.66 -8.53 -30.40
C GLY A 376 -1.64 -9.44 -29.66
N ARG A 377 -2.57 -8.87 -28.87
CA ARG A 377 -3.64 -9.54 -28.11
C ARG A 377 -3.12 -10.67 -27.22
N PRO A 378 -2.13 -10.34 -26.33
CA PRO A 378 -1.53 -11.34 -25.46
C PRO A 378 -2.52 -11.89 -24.43
N TYR A 379 -2.31 -13.13 -24.05
CA TYR A 379 -3.01 -13.75 -22.93
C TYR A 379 -2.07 -14.67 -22.13
N ARG A 380 -2.46 -14.91 -20.89
CA ARG A 380 -1.66 -15.68 -19.95
C ARG A 380 -2.53 -16.56 -19.08
N HIS A 381 -2.13 -17.82 -18.95
CA HIS A 381 -2.62 -18.71 -17.91
C HIS A 381 -1.57 -18.78 -16.79
N THR A 382 -1.99 -18.53 -15.58
CA THR A 382 -1.13 -18.55 -14.39
C THR A 382 -1.65 -19.62 -13.43
N LEU A 383 -0.80 -20.55 -13.03
CA LEU A 383 -1.08 -21.53 -11.97
C LEU A 383 -0.07 -21.31 -10.85
N LEU A 384 -0.55 -21.04 -9.65
CA LEU A 384 0.25 -20.92 -8.44
C LEU A 384 -0.20 -21.97 -7.44
N GLN A 385 0.76 -22.67 -6.81
CA GLN A 385 0.48 -23.64 -5.76
C GLN A 385 1.41 -23.36 -4.58
N SER A 386 0.86 -23.30 -3.38
CA SER A 386 1.62 -23.02 -2.17
C SER A 386 1.35 -24.10 -1.12
N ALA A 387 2.39 -24.69 -0.59
CA ALA A 387 2.34 -25.55 0.58
C ALA A 387 3.05 -24.84 1.74
N THR A 388 2.38 -24.71 2.87
CA THR A 388 2.88 -23.98 4.03
C THR A 388 2.73 -24.81 5.28
N VAL A 389 3.74 -24.75 6.15
CA VAL A 389 3.73 -25.34 7.49
C VAL A 389 4.04 -24.26 8.51
N ARG A 390 3.24 -24.18 9.57
CA ARG A 390 3.46 -23.29 10.71
C ARG A 390 3.63 -24.11 11.97
N TYR A 391 4.70 -23.79 12.69
CA TYR A 391 4.90 -24.22 14.07
C TYR A 391 4.77 -22.99 14.99
N ARG A 392 4.00 -23.09 16.07
CA ARG A 392 3.88 -22.05 17.10
C ARG A 392 3.93 -22.71 18.47
N ASP A 393 4.85 -22.24 19.28
CA ASP A 393 4.94 -22.53 20.69
C ASP A 393 4.95 -21.20 21.47
N GLY A 394 4.71 -21.16 22.77
CA GLY A 394 4.56 -19.93 23.54
C GLY A 394 5.62 -18.82 23.27
N ARG A 395 6.81 -19.18 22.85
CA ARG A 395 7.93 -18.25 22.55
C ARG A 395 8.33 -18.22 21.08
N LEU A 396 8.13 -19.29 20.35
CA LEU A 396 8.64 -19.46 18.99
C LEU A 396 7.48 -19.61 17.99
N THR A 397 7.52 -18.82 16.94
CA THR A 397 6.70 -19.02 15.75
C THR A 397 7.64 -19.23 14.57
N MET A 398 7.48 -20.33 13.85
CA MET A 398 8.20 -20.64 12.62
C MET A 398 7.23 -20.92 11.49
N LEU A 399 7.62 -20.53 10.30
CA LEU A 399 6.83 -20.71 9.08
C LEU A 399 7.76 -21.14 7.95
N GLY A 400 7.41 -22.21 7.27
CA GLY A 400 8.06 -22.67 6.04
C GLY A 400 7.04 -22.74 4.92
N ARG A 401 7.36 -22.16 3.76
CA ARG A 401 6.49 -22.17 2.58
C ARG A 401 7.26 -22.53 1.33
N LEU A 402 6.60 -23.27 0.46
CA LEU A 402 7.09 -23.61 -0.87
C LEU A 402 6.04 -23.19 -1.88
N LEU A 403 6.39 -22.24 -2.76
CA LEU A 403 5.52 -21.72 -3.81
C LEU A 403 5.98 -22.22 -5.17
N TYR A 404 5.12 -22.94 -5.88
CA TYR A 404 5.30 -23.27 -7.30
C TYR A 404 4.53 -22.28 -8.16
N SER A 405 5.21 -21.71 -9.16
CA SER A 405 4.64 -20.76 -10.12
C SER A 405 4.81 -21.28 -11.54
N LEU A 406 3.72 -21.29 -12.31
CA LEU A 406 3.71 -21.63 -13.74
C LEU A 406 2.97 -20.53 -14.50
N TYR A 407 3.64 -19.95 -15.49
CA TYR A 407 3.10 -18.94 -16.41
C TYR A 407 3.18 -19.48 -17.83
N LEU A 408 2.02 -19.64 -18.48
CA LEU A 408 1.90 -20.02 -19.87
C LEU A 408 1.44 -18.78 -20.64
N ASN A 409 2.32 -18.23 -21.46
CA ASN A 409 2.12 -17.01 -22.23
C ASN A 409 1.85 -17.35 -23.67
N ASP A 410 0.93 -16.62 -24.28
CA ASP A 410 0.69 -16.70 -25.73
C ASP A 410 0.15 -15.36 -26.24
N ALA A 411 0.12 -15.18 -27.55
CA ALA A 411 -0.42 -14.00 -28.23
C ALA A 411 -1.19 -14.46 -29.48
N LYS A 412 -2.31 -13.79 -29.78
CA LYS A 412 -3.07 -14.11 -30.99
C LYS A 412 -2.38 -13.64 -32.26
N GLU A 413 -1.53 -12.64 -32.14
CA GLU A 413 -0.83 -12.00 -33.26
C GLU A 413 0.61 -11.72 -32.82
N GLY A 414 1.58 -12.04 -33.69
CA GLY A 414 3.01 -11.81 -33.44
C GLY A 414 3.66 -12.83 -32.50
N PRO A 415 4.88 -12.57 -32.04
CA PRO A 415 5.63 -13.48 -31.19
C PRO A 415 5.04 -13.55 -29.76
N SER A 416 5.10 -14.74 -29.16
CA SER A 416 4.67 -14.97 -27.78
C SER A 416 5.82 -14.83 -26.80
N ALA A 417 5.57 -14.26 -25.62
CA ALA A 417 6.54 -14.24 -24.54
C ALA A 417 6.80 -15.67 -24.02
N ARG A 418 7.96 -15.86 -23.40
CA ARG A 418 8.40 -17.18 -22.92
C ARG A 418 7.49 -17.72 -21.83
N ASN A 419 7.23 -19.04 -21.86
CA ASN A 419 6.64 -19.75 -20.72
C ASN A 419 7.66 -19.84 -19.58
N MET A 420 7.19 -19.71 -18.35
CA MET A 420 8.04 -19.62 -17.17
C MET A 420 7.52 -20.51 -16.05
N ARG A 421 8.43 -21.16 -15.33
CA ARG A 421 8.09 -21.93 -14.13
C ARG A 421 9.19 -21.79 -13.08
N ARG A 422 8.79 -21.81 -11.81
CA ARG A 422 9.74 -21.73 -10.71
C ARG A 422 9.17 -22.29 -9.40
N LEU A 423 10.07 -22.84 -8.60
CA LEU A 423 9.84 -23.19 -7.22
C LEU A 423 10.55 -22.16 -6.34
N SER A 424 9.82 -21.50 -5.46
CA SER A 424 10.29 -20.41 -4.61
C SER A 424 10.07 -20.74 -3.14
N PRO A 425 11.13 -21.05 -2.39
CA PRO A 425 11.04 -21.31 -0.96
C PRO A 425 11.01 -20.01 -0.15
N SER A 426 10.38 -20.06 1.02
CA SER A 426 10.50 -19.04 2.05
C SER A 426 10.48 -19.69 3.44
N VAL A 427 11.16 -19.03 4.38
CA VAL A 427 11.17 -19.38 5.79
C VAL A 427 11.17 -18.13 6.62
N SER A 428 10.40 -18.12 7.70
CA SER A 428 10.40 -17.02 8.65
C SER A 428 10.24 -17.53 10.07
N LEU A 429 10.82 -16.80 11.00
CA LEU A 429 10.74 -17.10 12.42
C LEU A 429 10.61 -15.84 13.26
N SER A 430 9.95 -15.97 14.40
CA SER A 430 9.85 -14.96 15.44
C SER A 430 10.04 -15.63 16.80
N TYR A 431 10.89 -15.05 17.62
CA TYR A 431 11.22 -15.60 18.95
C TYR A 431 11.08 -14.53 20.02
N ARG A 432 10.31 -14.83 21.08
CA ARG A 432 10.17 -13.98 22.27
C ARG A 432 11.40 -14.14 23.15
N LEU A 433 12.24 -13.08 23.21
CA LEU A 433 13.51 -13.13 23.94
C LEU A 433 13.31 -13.25 25.45
N LEU A 434 12.42 -12.43 26.01
CA LEU A 434 12.19 -12.35 27.44
C LEU A 434 10.74 -12.78 27.75
N PRO A 435 10.53 -13.77 28.65
CA PRO A 435 9.17 -14.26 28.94
C PRO A 435 8.24 -13.21 29.52
N GLU A 436 8.81 -12.23 30.23
CA GLU A 436 8.07 -11.20 30.97
C GLU A 436 7.82 -9.93 30.14
N ARG A 437 8.46 -9.81 28.95
CA ARG A 437 8.37 -8.62 28.10
C ARG A 437 7.92 -8.99 26.70
N GLU A 438 7.16 -8.13 26.06
CA GLU A 438 6.81 -8.27 24.64
C GLU A 438 7.98 -7.79 23.75
N LEU A 439 9.09 -8.53 23.81
CA LEU A 439 10.31 -8.32 23.03
C LEU A 439 10.53 -9.52 22.11
N TYR A 440 10.37 -9.28 20.81
CA TYR A 440 10.50 -10.31 19.77
C TYR A 440 11.64 -9.97 18.84
N VAL A 441 12.42 -10.97 18.48
CA VAL A 441 13.35 -10.93 17.34
C VAL A 441 12.79 -11.80 16.23
N ARG A 442 13.03 -11.37 14.99
CA ARG A 442 12.54 -12.07 13.80
C ARG A 442 13.63 -12.18 12.76
N ALA A 443 13.58 -13.24 11.97
CA ALA A 443 14.40 -13.42 10.78
C ALA A 443 13.58 -14.08 9.69
N SER A 444 13.79 -13.68 8.44
CA SER A 444 13.10 -14.30 7.32
C SER A 444 13.97 -14.31 6.06
N TYR A 445 13.75 -15.35 5.25
CA TYR A 445 14.25 -15.49 3.90
C TYR A 445 13.09 -15.78 2.96
N LYS A 446 13.07 -15.16 1.79
CA LYS A 446 12.07 -15.40 0.75
C LYS A 446 12.69 -15.31 -0.62
N ASN A 447 12.48 -16.33 -1.45
CA ASN A 447 12.74 -16.27 -2.88
C ASN A 447 11.46 -15.85 -3.61
N ILE A 448 11.58 -14.90 -4.54
CA ILE A 448 10.49 -14.28 -5.24
C ILE A 448 10.75 -14.37 -6.74
N PHE A 449 9.71 -14.64 -7.50
CA PHE A 449 9.75 -14.79 -8.94
C PHE A 449 8.65 -13.92 -9.58
N ARG A 450 9.05 -13.00 -10.49
CA ARG A 450 8.11 -12.13 -11.20
C ARG A 450 8.20 -12.35 -12.71
N SER A 451 7.09 -12.69 -13.33
CA SER A 451 6.95 -12.69 -14.79
C SER A 451 6.79 -11.26 -15.32
N PRO A 452 7.36 -10.91 -16.49
CA PRO A 452 7.13 -9.63 -17.13
C PRO A 452 5.64 -9.34 -17.35
N THR A 453 5.26 -8.06 -17.29
CA THR A 453 3.91 -7.58 -17.60
C THR A 453 3.66 -7.59 -19.11
N PHE A 454 2.42 -7.39 -19.53
CA PHE A 454 2.14 -7.31 -20.97
C PHE A 454 2.74 -6.06 -21.63
N ASN A 455 2.81 -4.92 -20.93
CA ASN A 455 3.52 -3.76 -21.46
C ASN A 455 5.02 -4.01 -21.59
N GLU A 456 5.65 -4.66 -20.61
CA GLU A 456 7.07 -5.01 -20.69
C GLU A 456 7.36 -5.95 -21.85
N SER A 457 6.44 -6.88 -22.17
CA SER A 457 6.64 -7.86 -23.23
C SER A 457 6.16 -7.43 -24.61
N TYR A 458 5.08 -6.64 -24.70
CA TYR A 458 4.36 -6.45 -25.96
C TYR A 458 4.13 -4.99 -26.36
N TYR A 459 4.53 -4.02 -25.52
CA TYR A 459 4.33 -2.62 -25.91
C TYR A 459 5.17 -2.27 -27.14
N TYR A 460 4.54 -1.68 -28.15
CA TYR A 460 5.08 -1.56 -29.51
C TYR A 460 6.38 -0.75 -29.62
N HIS A 461 6.67 0.16 -28.70
CA HIS A 461 7.90 0.96 -28.73
C HIS A 461 9.09 0.32 -28.02
N TYR A 462 8.85 -0.52 -26.99
CA TYR A 462 9.92 -0.97 -26.09
C TYR A 462 9.68 -2.33 -25.44
N GLY A 463 8.57 -2.98 -25.76
CA GLY A 463 8.30 -4.33 -25.27
C GLY A 463 9.26 -5.34 -25.88
N SER A 464 9.64 -6.34 -25.11
CA SER A 464 10.42 -7.48 -25.59
C SER A 464 9.85 -8.79 -25.08
N THR A 465 9.49 -9.68 -26.01
CA THR A 465 9.04 -11.04 -25.68
C THR A 465 10.18 -11.93 -25.14
N ASP A 466 11.43 -11.48 -25.26
CA ASP A 466 12.63 -12.17 -24.80
C ASP A 466 13.06 -11.81 -23.37
N LEU A 467 12.31 -10.94 -22.69
CA LEU A 467 12.62 -10.56 -21.32
C LEU A 467 12.69 -11.78 -20.40
N ALA A 468 13.78 -11.85 -19.64
CA ALA A 468 13.94 -12.81 -18.57
C ALA A 468 13.04 -12.43 -17.37
N PRO A 469 12.52 -13.41 -16.63
CA PRO A 469 11.79 -13.15 -15.39
C PRO A 469 12.75 -12.62 -14.31
N GLU A 470 12.25 -11.75 -13.46
CA GLU A 470 13.01 -11.26 -12.31
C GLU A 470 13.03 -12.28 -11.18
N VAL A 471 14.16 -12.42 -10.55
CA VAL A 471 14.35 -13.29 -9.37
C VAL A 471 14.96 -12.50 -8.24
N THR A 472 14.29 -12.51 -7.10
CA THR A 472 14.75 -11.82 -5.91
C THR A 472 14.96 -12.78 -4.75
N ASP A 473 16.10 -12.65 -4.09
CA ASP A 473 16.36 -13.23 -2.78
C ASP A 473 16.27 -12.12 -1.73
N GLN A 474 15.34 -12.24 -0.80
CA GLN A 474 15.04 -11.26 0.24
C GLN A 474 15.37 -11.85 1.62
N VAL A 475 16.22 -11.14 2.37
CA VAL A 475 16.57 -11.48 3.77
C VAL A 475 16.18 -10.30 4.66
N ASN A 476 15.50 -10.58 5.76
CA ASN A 476 15.15 -9.60 6.78
C ASN A 476 15.55 -10.11 8.16
N VAL A 477 16.03 -9.21 9.00
CA VAL A 477 16.26 -9.44 10.43
C VAL A 477 15.71 -8.23 11.17
N GLY A 478 14.94 -8.46 12.22
CA GLY A 478 14.33 -7.35 12.94
C GLY A 478 14.01 -7.66 14.39
N MET A 479 13.56 -6.63 15.06
CA MET A 479 13.18 -6.66 16.46
C MET A 479 11.97 -5.77 16.67
N THR A 480 11.04 -6.22 17.50
CA THR A 480 9.90 -5.41 17.97
C THR A 480 9.81 -5.52 19.48
N MET A 481 9.68 -4.37 20.12
CA MET A 481 9.44 -4.26 21.56
C MET A 481 8.14 -3.45 21.77
N GLU A 482 7.29 -3.96 22.63
CA GLU A 482 6.15 -3.20 23.14
C GLU A 482 6.17 -3.24 24.66
N GLU A 483 6.08 -2.08 25.29
CA GLU A 483 6.04 -1.94 26.75
C GLU A 483 4.92 -1.00 27.16
N GLY A 484 4.47 -1.18 28.38
CA GLY A 484 3.44 -0.36 28.99
C GLY A 484 2.06 -0.98 28.94
N ARG A 485 1.11 -0.29 29.53
CA ARG A 485 -0.29 -0.72 29.60
C ARG A 485 -1.21 0.46 29.36
N MET A 486 -2.23 0.22 28.58
CA MET A 486 -3.31 1.16 28.34
C MET A 486 -4.58 0.64 29.00
N THR A 487 -5.19 1.44 29.85
CA THR A 487 -6.52 1.21 30.41
C THR A 487 -7.51 2.15 29.74
N LYS A 488 -8.78 2.07 30.11
CA LYS A 488 -9.82 2.96 29.58
C LYS A 488 -9.57 4.42 29.98
N ASP A 489 -9.06 4.66 31.18
CA ASP A 489 -8.95 5.99 31.78
C ASP A 489 -7.55 6.57 31.77
N GLU A 490 -6.51 5.75 31.84
CA GLU A 490 -5.11 6.17 31.86
C GLU A 490 -4.17 5.09 31.29
N GLY A 491 -2.97 5.48 30.93
CA GLY A 491 -1.92 4.53 30.55
C GLY A 491 -0.86 5.12 29.64
N LEU A 492 0.19 4.33 29.46
CA LEU A 492 1.28 4.61 28.54
C LEU A 492 1.64 3.31 27.83
N THR A 493 1.75 3.37 26.51
CA THR A 493 2.34 2.28 25.71
C THR A 493 3.36 2.84 24.75
N VAL A 494 4.45 2.12 24.62
CA VAL A 494 5.53 2.43 23.68
C VAL A 494 5.81 1.18 22.86
N ARG A 495 5.77 1.30 21.52
CA ARG A 495 6.18 0.25 20.60
C ARG A 495 7.30 0.78 19.73
N VAL A 496 8.37 0.01 19.66
CA VAL A 496 9.53 0.28 18.79
C VAL A 496 9.79 -0.94 17.93
N THR A 497 10.02 -0.70 16.65
CA THR A 497 10.38 -1.73 15.69
C THR A 497 11.63 -1.30 14.94
N LEU A 498 12.58 -2.22 14.77
CA LEU A 498 13.80 -2.05 13.99
C LEU A 498 13.94 -3.22 13.04
N ASP A 499 14.14 -2.98 11.76
CA ASP A 499 14.33 -3.98 10.74
C ASP A 499 15.53 -3.64 9.86
N GLY A 500 16.43 -4.59 9.67
CA GLY A 500 17.46 -4.55 8.64
C GLY A 500 17.11 -5.53 7.52
N TYR A 501 17.45 -5.19 6.28
CA TYR A 501 17.17 -6.04 5.14
C TYR A 501 18.27 -6.02 4.10
N TYR A 502 18.40 -7.15 3.42
CA TYR A 502 19.29 -7.33 2.27
C TYR A 502 18.53 -8.05 1.17
N ASN A 503 18.44 -7.43 -0.01
CA ASN A 503 17.76 -8.00 -1.16
C ASN A 503 18.72 -8.05 -2.35
N ARG A 504 18.72 -9.16 -3.07
CA ARG A 504 19.46 -9.35 -4.31
C ARG A 504 18.48 -9.65 -5.42
N VAL A 505 18.37 -8.72 -6.36
CA VAL A 505 17.54 -8.88 -7.55
C VAL A 505 18.42 -9.27 -8.72
N ARG A 506 18.01 -10.28 -9.48
CA ARG A 506 18.61 -10.69 -10.75
C ARG A 506 17.62 -10.43 -11.86
N ASP A 507 18.13 -9.99 -13.01
CA ASP A 507 17.36 -9.71 -14.22
C ASP A 507 16.22 -8.70 -13.99
N MET A 508 16.45 -7.70 -13.11
CA MET A 508 15.46 -6.68 -12.80
C MET A 508 15.05 -5.95 -14.07
N ILE A 509 13.76 -5.90 -14.33
CA ILE A 509 13.18 -5.17 -15.46
C ILE A 509 12.95 -3.73 -15.00
N VAL A 510 13.65 -2.80 -15.62
CA VAL A 510 13.48 -1.38 -15.37
C VAL A 510 12.99 -0.69 -16.64
N SER A 511 12.06 0.22 -16.45
CA SER A 511 11.69 1.12 -17.52
C SER A 511 12.67 2.28 -17.49
N VAL A 512 13.47 2.40 -18.53
CA VAL A 512 14.40 3.51 -18.71
C VAL A 512 13.90 4.41 -19.83
N PRO A 513 13.94 5.73 -19.67
CA PRO A 513 13.60 6.61 -20.77
C PRO A 513 14.62 6.41 -21.91
N TYR A 514 14.13 5.96 -23.07
CA TYR A 514 14.91 5.89 -24.30
C TYR A 514 15.08 7.29 -24.89
N ASN A 515 14.03 8.09 -24.77
CA ASN A 515 14.02 9.53 -25.04
C ASN A 515 12.93 10.19 -24.17
N MET A 516 12.67 11.48 -24.34
CA MET A 516 11.64 12.20 -23.57
C MET A 516 10.22 11.61 -23.68
N PHE A 517 9.96 10.75 -24.66
CA PHE A 517 8.63 10.25 -24.98
C PHE A 517 8.50 8.72 -24.93
N VAL A 518 9.62 8.00 -24.94
CA VAL A 518 9.64 6.55 -25.06
C VAL A 518 10.48 5.95 -23.93
N TRP A 519 9.87 5.04 -23.19
CA TRP A 519 10.51 4.27 -22.14
C TRP A 519 10.81 2.87 -22.68
N SER A 520 12.02 2.42 -22.55
CA SER A 520 12.42 1.06 -22.94
C SER A 520 12.44 0.14 -21.71
N CYS A 521 11.88 -1.05 -21.83
CA CYS A 521 11.97 -2.09 -20.81
C CYS A 521 13.20 -2.97 -21.09
N VAL A 522 14.13 -2.97 -20.17
CA VAL A 522 15.34 -3.78 -20.25
C VAL A 522 15.59 -4.53 -18.94
N ASN A 523 16.21 -5.70 -19.03
CA ASN A 523 16.73 -6.38 -17.86
C ASN A 523 18.03 -5.69 -17.41
N VAL A 524 18.02 -5.08 -16.23
CA VAL A 524 19.24 -4.70 -15.52
C VAL A 524 19.72 -5.92 -14.76
N GLY A 525 20.90 -6.43 -15.09
CA GLY A 525 21.32 -7.79 -14.69
C GLY A 525 21.28 -8.05 -13.18
N LYS A 526 21.88 -7.20 -12.34
CA LYS A 526 21.95 -7.40 -10.89
C LYS A 526 21.71 -6.09 -10.13
N VAL A 527 20.81 -6.14 -9.15
CA VAL A 527 20.58 -5.03 -8.22
C VAL A 527 20.74 -5.53 -6.79
N ARG A 528 21.45 -4.75 -5.97
CA ARG A 528 21.60 -5.00 -4.54
C ARG A 528 20.90 -3.90 -3.78
N ILE A 529 20.00 -4.28 -2.87
CA ILE A 529 19.30 -3.35 -2.00
C ILE A 529 19.64 -3.69 -0.56
N LEU A 530 20.22 -2.73 0.15
CA LEU A 530 20.51 -2.81 1.57
C LEU A 530 19.77 -1.68 2.27
N GLY A 531 19.19 -1.95 3.43
CA GLY A 531 18.53 -0.89 4.17
C GLY A 531 18.14 -1.27 5.58
N ALA A 532 17.63 -0.27 6.28
CA ALA A 532 17.10 -0.40 7.63
C ALA A 532 15.89 0.50 7.82
N ASP A 533 14.88 -0.02 8.50
CA ASP A 533 13.65 0.66 8.85
C ASP A 533 13.51 0.74 10.37
N ALA A 534 13.03 1.87 10.88
CA ALA A 534 12.71 2.06 12.27
C ALA A 534 11.32 2.67 12.42
N THR A 535 10.55 2.20 13.40
CA THR A 535 9.28 2.83 13.78
C THR A 535 9.20 3.00 15.29
N MET A 536 8.52 4.07 15.70
CA MET A 536 8.18 4.31 17.09
C MET A 536 6.72 4.77 17.17
N ASN A 537 5.95 4.17 18.09
CA ASN A 537 4.60 4.58 18.41
C ASN A 537 4.51 4.69 19.93
N LEU A 538 4.27 5.90 20.41
CA LEU A 538 4.02 6.21 21.80
C LEU A 538 2.56 6.66 21.95
N ARG A 539 1.87 6.12 22.90
CA ARG A 539 0.50 6.50 23.26
C ARG A 539 0.41 6.72 24.75
N TRP A 540 0.07 7.92 25.11
CA TRP A 540 -0.02 8.34 26.49
C TRP A 540 -1.42 8.92 26.77
N ARG A 541 -2.12 8.34 27.73
CA ARG A 541 -3.42 8.78 28.19
C ARG A 541 -3.32 9.16 29.66
N PRO A 542 -3.14 10.44 29.99
CA PRO A 542 -3.31 10.94 31.35
C PRO A 542 -4.81 10.96 31.72
N ARG A 543 -5.09 11.06 33.01
CA ARG A 543 -6.48 11.22 33.49
C ARG A 543 -7.10 12.51 32.93
N GLY A 544 -8.45 12.55 32.84
CA GLY A 544 -9.16 13.76 32.44
C GLY A 544 -9.58 13.82 30.98
N GLY A 545 -9.56 12.69 30.25
CA GLY A 545 -10.03 12.63 28.86
C GLY A 545 -9.04 13.17 27.82
N HIS A 546 -7.76 13.21 28.19
CA HIS A 546 -6.66 13.61 27.31
C HIS A 546 -5.93 12.39 26.76
N GLU A 547 -5.51 12.44 25.51
CA GLU A 547 -4.62 11.43 24.92
C GLU A 547 -3.62 12.10 23.98
N VAL A 548 -2.35 11.71 24.12
CA VAL A 548 -1.27 12.12 23.22
C VAL A 548 -0.74 10.88 22.51
N MET A 549 -0.70 10.92 21.19
CA MET A 549 -0.08 9.90 20.38
C MET A 549 1.09 10.52 19.60
N VAL A 550 2.26 9.91 19.69
CA VAL A 550 3.44 10.29 18.92
C VAL A 550 3.83 9.12 18.05
N THR A 551 3.95 9.36 16.76
CA THR A 551 4.40 8.36 15.77
C THR A 551 5.63 8.86 15.07
N GLY A 552 6.54 7.95 14.76
CA GLY A 552 7.71 8.23 13.96
C GLY A 552 8.12 7.02 13.13
N ASN A 553 8.54 7.25 11.92
CA ASN A 553 9.17 6.26 11.08
C ASN A 553 10.40 6.84 10.38
N TYR A 554 11.36 5.98 10.11
CA TYR A 554 12.57 6.33 9.38
C TYR A 554 13.03 5.14 8.57
N SER A 555 13.48 5.40 7.35
CA SER A 555 14.06 4.39 6.46
C SER A 555 15.36 4.89 5.85
N TYR A 556 16.34 4.03 5.87
CA TYR A 556 17.55 4.13 5.07
C TYR A 556 17.54 3.01 4.03
N GLN A 557 17.77 3.34 2.75
CA GLN A 557 17.84 2.34 1.69
C GLN A 557 18.91 2.70 0.66
N ARG A 558 19.67 1.70 0.27
CA ARG A 558 20.69 1.79 -0.78
C ARG A 558 20.45 0.71 -1.83
N ALA A 559 19.82 1.10 -2.95
CA ALA A 559 19.50 0.24 -4.08
C ALA A 559 20.49 0.51 -5.21
N GLN A 560 21.44 -0.39 -5.44
CA GLN A 560 22.58 -0.17 -6.34
C GLN A 560 22.59 -1.12 -7.53
N ASN A 561 22.88 -0.57 -8.71
CA ASN A 561 23.20 -1.37 -9.88
C ASN A 561 24.53 -2.11 -9.69
N ARG A 562 24.51 -3.44 -9.80
CA ARG A 562 25.64 -4.36 -9.64
C ARG A 562 25.85 -5.22 -10.88
N THR A 563 25.40 -4.78 -12.04
CA THR A 563 25.39 -5.57 -13.27
C THR A 563 26.78 -5.77 -13.83
N ASN A 564 27.45 -4.70 -14.19
CA ASN A 564 28.79 -4.73 -14.80
C ASN A 564 29.73 -3.77 -14.07
N PRO A 565 30.83 -4.29 -13.44
CA PRO A 565 31.81 -3.45 -12.75
C PRO A 565 32.48 -2.38 -13.61
N GLU A 566 32.57 -2.60 -14.91
CA GLU A 566 33.20 -1.68 -15.87
C GLU A 566 32.26 -0.57 -16.35
N SER A 567 30.93 -0.73 -16.07
CA SER A 567 29.93 0.28 -16.48
C SER A 567 30.04 1.53 -15.60
N PRO A 568 29.93 2.74 -16.20
CA PRO A 568 29.83 4.00 -15.46
C PRO A 568 28.68 4.03 -14.46
N ASN A 569 27.68 3.15 -14.64
CA ASN A 569 26.50 3.04 -13.78
C ASN A 569 26.67 2.02 -12.64
N TYR A 570 27.82 1.39 -12.53
CA TYR A 570 28.11 0.47 -11.45
C TYR A 570 28.12 1.17 -10.09
N ASN A 571 27.50 0.57 -9.10
CA ASN A 571 27.32 1.14 -7.74
C ASN A 571 26.41 2.39 -7.66
N LYS A 572 25.87 2.90 -8.75
CA LYS A 572 24.93 4.01 -8.71
C LYS A 572 23.58 3.55 -8.13
N GLN A 573 22.93 4.48 -7.45
CA GLN A 573 21.57 4.29 -6.91
C GLN A 573 20.57 4.14 -8.07
N ILE A 574 19.61 3.26 -7.93
CA ILE A 574 18.50 3.11 -8.89
C ILE A 574 17.65 4.38 -8.92
N ALA A 575 17.16 4.75 -10.10
CA ALA A 575 16.31 5.93 -10.29
C ALA A 575 15.09 5.97 -9.35
N TYR A 576 14.71 7.17 -8.92
CA TYR A 576 13.58 7.45 -8.03
C TYR A 576 13.66 6.82 -6.64
N MET A 577 14.84 6.39 -6.18
CA MET A 577 15.04 5.81 -4.86
C MET A 577 15.79 6.80 -3.96
N PRO A 578 15.12 7.48 -3.01
CA PRO A 578 15.81 8.30 -2.01
C PRO A 578 16.59 7.40 -1.04
N GLU A 579 17.74 7.87 -0.56
CA GLU A 579 18.51 7.11 0.43
C GLU A 579 17.89 7.18 1.82
N HIS A 580 17.26 8.30 2.16
CA HIS A 580 16.60 8.49 3.45
C HIS A 580 15.17 8.98 3.25
N SER A 581 14.25 8.42 4.03
CA SER A 581 12.88 8.89 4.17
C SER A 581 12.46 8.85 5.63
N TRP A 582 11.56 9.75 6.01
CA TRP A 582 11.04 9.83 7.37
C TRP A 582 9.60 10.31 7.38
N GLY A 583 8.88 9.94 8.42
CA GLY A 583 7.57 10.46 8.76
C GLY A 583 7.44 10.61 10.27
N ALA A 584 6.74 11.62 10.71
CA ALA A 584 6.46 11.88 12.12
C ALA A 584 5.07 12.46 12.30
N GLY A 585 4.43 12.20 13.43
CA GLY A 585 3.13 12.74 13.77
C GLY A 585 2.95 12.88 15.27
N VAL A 586 2.26 13.95 15.67
CA VAL A 586 1.81 14.16 17.04
C VAL A 586 0.31 14.45 16.97
N ASN A 587 -0.48 13.65 17.68
CA ASN A 587 -1.91 13.87 17.84
C ASN A 587 -2.22 14.14 19.32
N TYR A 588 -3.06 15.12 19.54
CA TYR A 588 -3.58 15.44 20.86
C TYR A 588 -5.12 15.43 20.86
N GLU A 589 -5.68 14.40 21.47
CA GLU A 589 -7.13 14.31 21.72
C GLU A 589 -7.46 14.92 23.09
N ASN A 590 -8.51 15.71 23.10
CA ASN A 590 -8.96 16.40 24.30
C ASN A 590 -10.47 16.70 24.22
N PRO A 591 -11.10 17.12 25.35
CA PRO A 591 -12.55 17.37 25.39
C PRO A 591 -13.05 18.52 24.48
N TRP A 592 -12.17 19.38 23.94
CA TRP A 592 -12.58 20.57 23.17
C TRP A 592 -12.44 20.38 21.66
N VAL A 593 -11.21 20.18 21.16
CA VAL A 593 -10.90 19.99 19.75
C VAL A 593 -9.65 19.12 19.63
N ASN A 594 -9.72 18.07 18.82
CA ASN A 594 -8.58 17.21 18.55
C ASN A 594 -7.68 17.86 17.49
N VAL A 595 -6.37 17.83 17.73
CA VAL A 595 -5.39 18.46 16.85
C VAL A 595 -4.28 17.45 16.51
N SER A 596 -3.91 17.39 15.26
CA SER A 596 -2.79 16.59 14.77
C SER A 596 -1.84 17.43 13.94
N ILE A 597 -0.55 17.31 14.22
CA ILE A 597 0.52 17.83 13.38
C ILE A 597 1.29 16.64 12.85
N ASN A 598 1.52 16.61 11.57
CA ASN A 598 2.27 15.54 10.93
C ASN A 598 3.26 16.11 9.90
N GLY A 599 4.30 15.32 9.61
CA GLY A 599 5.27 15.71 8.61
C GLY A 599 5.95 14.47 8.02
N HIS A 600 6.39 14.58 6.79
CA HIS A 600 7.19 13.57 6.12
C HIS A 600 8.19 14.22 5.17
N GLY A 601 9.21 13.48 4.79
CA GLY A 601 10.20 13.97 3.86
C GLY A 601 11.14 12.89 3.36
N VAL A 602 11.83 13.22 2.27
CA VAL A 602 12.81 12.35 1.62
C VAL A 602 14.03 13.18 1.20
N THR A 603 15.18 12.51 1.08
CA THR A 603 16.38 13.11 0.49
C THR A 603 16.31 13.23 -1.03
N ALA A 604 17.22 14.00 -1.61
CA ALA A 604 17.37 14.11 -3.06
C ALA A 604 17.56 12.73 -3.71
N ARG A 605 17.14 12.61 -4.98
CA ARG A 605 17.17 11.38 -5.75
C ARG A 605 17.36 11.63 -7.23
N TRP A 606 17.83 10.62 -7.94
CA TRP A 606 18.05 10.70 -9.36
C TRP A 606 16.82 10.25 -10.17
N PRO A 607 16.43 10.96 -11.23
CA PRO A 607 15.32 10.55 -12.11
C PRO A 607 15.72 9.45 -13.11
N ASN A 608 17.01 9.18 -13.25
CA ASN A 608 17.55 8.17 -14.17
C ASN A 608 18.70 7.39 -13.52
N ASN A 609 19.05 6.25 -14.10
CA ASN A 609 20.11 5.38 -13.60
C ASN A 609 21.51 5.88 -13.97
N ASP A 610 21.65 6.82 -14.88
CA ASP A 610 22.93 7.34 -15.37
C ASP A 610 23.47 8.48 -14.51
N HIS A 611 22.62 9.06 -13.65
CA HIS A 611 22.97 10.16 -12.75
C HIS A 611 23.57 11.37 -13.50
N TYR A 612 22.87 11.84 -14.53
CA TYR A 612 23.32 13.03 -15.26
C TYR A 612 23.35 14.25 -14.34
N ALA A 613 24.45 14.98 -14.38
CA ALA A 613 24.60 16.22 -13.61
C ALA A 613 23.47 17.20 -13.96
N GLY A 614 22.90 17.83 -12.91
CA GLY A 614 21.82 18.80 -13.08
C GLY A 614 20.40 18.23 -13.23
N THR A 615 20.23 16.87 -13.24
CA THR A 615 18.90 16.26 -13.30
C THR A 615 18.37 15.78 -11.96
N MET A 616 19.17 15.87 -10.91
CA MET A 616 18.79 15.40 -9.58
C MET A 616 17.53 16.13 -9.08
N ILE A 617 16.57 15.36 -8.59
CA ILE A 617 15.36 15.86 -7.96
C ILE A 617 15.67 16.15 -6.50
N ASP A 618 15.43 17.38 -6.07
CA ASP A 618 15.69 17.82 -4.70
C ASP A 618 14.89 17.01 -3.67
N GLY A 619 15.45 16.90 -2.47
CA GLY A 619 14.72 16.39 -1.31
C GLY A 619 13.65 17.39 -0.88
N TYR A 620 12.64 16.91 -0.16
CA TYR A 620 11.58 17.75 0.37
C TYR A 620 11.16 17.35 1.77
N LYS A 621 10.42 18.26 2.42
CA LYS A 621 9.73 18.03 3.69
C LYS A 621 8.38 18.72 3.65
N GLU A 622 7.34 17.96 3.90
CA GLU A 622 5.97 18.47 3.96
C GLU A 622 5.41 18.31 5.36
N PHE A 623 4.69 19.34 5.85
CA PHE A 623 4.01 19.32 7.14
C PHE A 623 2.52 19.62 6.93
N GLY A 624 1.69 18.92 7.69
CA GLY A 624 0.24 19.08 7.72
C GLY A 624 -0.28 19.35 9.12
N LEU A 625 -1.42 20.02 9.17
CA LEU A 625 -2.18 20.29 10.38
C LEU A 625 -3.62 19.84 10.19
N THR A 626 -4.14 19.10 11.14
CA THR A 626 -5.55 18.68 11.18
C THR A 626 -6.17 19.09 12.49
N ALA A 627 -7.39 19.62 12.42
CA ALA A 627 -8.23 19.88 13.58
C ALA A 627 -9.61 19.28 13.34
N TYR A 628 -10.14 18.52 14.31
CA TYR A 628 -11.45 17.89 14.16
C TYR A 628 -12.20 17.81 15.49
N ARG A 629 -13.55 17.80 15.38
CA ARG A 629 -14.45 17.63 16.51
C ARG A 629 -15.67 16.84 16.09
N ALA A 630 -16.06 15.86 16.92
CA ALA A 630 -17.29 15.10 16.77
C ALA A 630 -18.30 15.47 17.87
N PHE A 631 -19.56 15.60 17.48
CA PHE A 631 -20.69 15.81 18.35
C PHE A 631 -21.64 14.61 18.22
N SER A 632 -22.07 14.04 19.34
CA SER A 632 -22.98 12.90 19.35
C SER A 632 -24.24 13.23 20.16
N TRP A 633 -25.40 12.92 19.60
CA TRP A 633 -26.68 13.05 20.28
C TRP A 633 -27.59 11.88 19.88
N GLY A 634 -27.99 11.10 20.85
CA GLY A 634 -28.73 9.86 20.61
C GLY A 634 -27.91 8.93 19.66
N ARG A 635 -28.48 8.64 18.47
CA ARG A 635 -27.83 7.82 17.45
C ARG A 635 -27.01 8.62 16.43
N HIS A 636 -27.14 9.93 16.48
CA HIS A 636 -26.53 10.81 15.48
C HIS A 636 -25.12 11.21 15.90
N ARG A 637 -24.21 11.21 14.94
CA ARG A 637 -22.86 11.75 15.10
C ARG A 637 -22.56 12.70 13.95
N LEU A 638 -22.20 13.92 14.27
CA LEU A 638 -21.72 14.92 13.32
C LEU A 638 -20.26 15.21 13.63
N GLU A 639 -19.39 15.13 12.63
CA GLU A 639 -17.99 15.46 12.76
C GLU A 639 -17.62 16.53 11.74
N GLY A 640 -17.00 17.61 12.24
CA GLY A 640 -16.37 18.64 11.42
C GLY A 640 -14.86 18.51 11.49
N ARG A 641 -14.19 18.63 10.36
CA ARG A 641 -12.75 18.48 10.24
C ARG A 641 -12.18 19.47 9.24
N VAL A 642 -11.05 20.07 9.60
CA VAL A 642 -10.23 20.95 8.76
C VAL A 642 -8.84 20.38 8.65
N ASP A 643 -8.36 20.19 7.43
CA ASP A 643 -7.02 19.73 7.11
C ASP A 643 -6.28 20.83 6.34
N VAL A 644 -5.04 21.10 6.71
CA VAL A 644 -4.12 21.97 5.96
C VAL A 644 -2.91 21.12 5.59
N LYS A 645 -2.69 20.90 4.30
CA LYS A 645 -1.53 20.20 3.75
C LYS A 645 -0.47 21.20 3.31
N ASN A 646 0.77 20.74 3.30
CA ASN A 646 1.92 21.57 2.91
C ASN A 646 1.92 22.94 3.60
N LEU A 647 1.86 22.93 4.92
CA LEU A 647 1.67 24.12 5.77
C LEU A 647 2.67 25.24 5.46
N PHE A 648 3.90 24.91 5.11
CA PHE A 648 4.97 25.87 4.81
C PHE A 648 5.09 26.20 3.32
N ASN A 649 4.18 25.67 2.48
CA ASN A 649 4.15 25.91 1.03
C ASN A 649 5.44 25.50 0.32
N GLU A 650 6.00 24.37 0.69
CA GLU A 650 7.19 23.77 0.05
C GLU A 650 6.90 23.50 -1.42
N GLN A 651 7.83 23.86 -2.30
CA GLN A 651 7.75 23.58 -3.72
C GLN A 651 8.64 22.38 -4.03
N TYR A 652 8.05 21.27 -4.44
CA TYR A 652 8.78 20.02 -4.66
C TYR A 652 8.16 19.19 -5.78
N GLU A 653 8.90 18.18 -6.22
CA GLU A 653 8.49 17.22 -7.23
C GLU A 653 8.70 15.80 -6.70
N LEU A 654 7.75 14.90 -6.95
CA LEU A 654 7.93 13.46 -6.72
C LEU A 654 8.43 12.75 -7.98
N VAL A 655 7.93 13.17 -9.11
CA VAL A 655 8.40 12.80 -10.45
C VAL A 655 8.99 14.05 -11.09
N GLY A 656 10.15 13.93 -11.72
CA GLY A 656 10.83 15.08 -12.34
C GLY A 656 9.94 15.82 -13.32
N HIS A 657 9.88 17.14 -13.22
CA HIS A 657 9.02 18.04 -13.98
C HIS A 657 7.52 17.90 -13.73
N TYR A 658 7.12 17.26 -12.64
CA TYR A 658 5.74 17.20 -12.15
C TYR A 658 5.69 17.88 -10.78
N PRO A 659 5.51 19.22 -10.73
CA PRO A 659 5.43 19.94 -9.48
C PRO A 659 4.22 19.48 -8.67
N MET A 660 4.42 19.32 -7.37
CA MET A 660 3.36 18.99 -6.43
C MET A 660 2.58 20.23 -6.00
N PRO A 661 1.32 20.09 -5.55
CA PRO A 661 0.54 21.19 -5.02
C PRO A 661 1.26 21.88 -3.85
N GLY A 662 1.23 23.20 -3.82
CA GLY A 662 1.63 23.97 -2.67
C GLY A 662 0.65 23.82 -1.49
N ARG A 663 0.66 24.80 -0.56
CA ARG A 663 -0.26 24.77 0.57
C ARG A 663 -1.72 24.68 0.11
N SER A 664 -2.45 23.72 0.69
CA SER A 664 -3.86 23.48 0.39
C SER A 664 -4.64 23.21 1.68
N TRP A 665 -5.93 23.41 1.62
CA TRP A 665 -6.85 23.12 2.72
C TRP A 665 -8.02 22.25 2.25
N GLN A 666 -8.60 21.51 3.19
CA GLN A 666 -9.80 20.72 3.00
C GLN A 666 -10.70 20.82 4.22
N LEU A 667 -11.98 21.04 4.00
CA LEU A 667 -13.03 20.96 5.00
C LEU A 667 -13.84 19.69 4.75
N SER A 668 -14.10 18.93 5.81
CA SER A 668 -14.92 17.71 5.73
C SER A 668 -16.01 17.77 6.79
N ILE A 669 -17.23 17.45 6.40
CA ILE A 669 -18.37 17.30 7.29
C ILE A 669 -18.89 15.87 7.11
N LEU A 670 -18.89 15.09 8.19
CA LEU A 670 -19.34 13.71 8.21
C LEU A 670 -20.52 13.57 9.19
N TYR A 671 -21.57 12.92 8.69
CA TYR A 671 -22.75 12.58 9.47
C TYR A 671 -22.96 11.07 9.49
N LYS A 672 -23.27 10.53 10.68
CA LYS A 672 -23.59 9.11 10.89
C LYS A 672 -24.87 8.98 11.71
N ILE A 673 -25.70 7.96 11.36
CA ILE A 673 -26.90 7.58 12.11
C ILE A 673 -26.99 6.07 12.29
#